data_464cc66c682791e3ea5a2b35d1c49223
#
_entry.id   464cc66c682791e3ea5a2b35d1c49223
#
_cell.length_a   1.000
_cell.length_b   1.000
_cell.length_c   1.000
_cell.angle_alpha   90.00
_cell.angle_beta   90.00
_cell.angle_gamma   90.00
#
_symmetry.space_group_name_H-M   'P 1'
#
loop_
_entity.id
_entity.type
_entity.pdbx_description
1 polymer ?
#
loop_
_entity_poly.entity_id
_entity_poly.type
_entity_poly.pdbx_seq_one_letter_code
_entity_poly.pdbx_strand_id
1 'polypeptide(L)'
;MKRLVGLGSAALVAAFGLFNLDASRAQPADHSTNLVEAGRARFNVRCAGCHGQDGLGGERAPTIAGGAHEGLDNDKALRNLIGHGIADKGMPAFNVQAPELDQLVAFALSRMQPLSQTSISGNADAGAALFFGSAHCAQCHMIWGRGSINGPDLTEAGRKLTLAQVETAMLKPAARAGSGYQVASVQTAKGQTFRGFVRNESGTDLQMQSFDGRLHLLSKNELARIDRETQAPMPAWSGGAEAMRDLVKFLQRAPDQHASTPQVVPGAMDWNRIVKPKAGDWPTYHGQLTGNRYSALAGITTANVKNLAPRWMFAVPEQGNQALEGTPVVVDGVMYVTRVNTVIALDARSGRPIWQYSRPSSKGLVGDAAGGINRGVAVLGDRIFVVTDNAHLLALNRVNGALLWDSEMADSRKHYGATSAPLVVGNLVISGVSGGDEGIRGQLNAFDAGSGAHVWRFWSIPEKSAADDWAGRALEHGCGATWLTGTYDNETGSLIWPIGNPCPDFNGDERKGDNLFTDSVVALDPKTGTLKWHYQFTPHDLHDWDATETPMLVDMTFQGGPRKLILQGNRNGFFYVLDRTNGKFLAASPFVRKLTWAKKIGPDGRPVLGEGWQPTVEGTQICPSMEGASNWMSTAYHPGTGLFYLAALEKCNVFSKNAEWWKQGQSFYGGSARPVPAETPRKYLRAIDPQTGKIAWEYEQTGPGEAWGGLLATAGGLVFVGDDDGSFGALDAKSGKRLWHFPLNARWHASPMTYAVDGRQYVAVAANASIIAFGLP
;
A
#
# COMPACT_ATOMS: atom_id res chain seq x y z
N MET A 1 39.42 45.27 -41.10
CA MET A 1 40.74 45.55 -41.71
C MET A 1 41.58 44.28 -41.59
N LYS A 2 42.04 43.83 -42.81
CA LYS A 2 43.18 42.96 -43.09
C LYS A 2 43.11 41.53 -42.53
N ARG A 3 42.83 40.44 -43.29
CA ARG A 3 43.67 39.77 -44.36
C ARG A 3 45.02 39.31 -43.84
N LEU A 4 45.52 38.10 -44.01
CA LEU A 4 45.72 37.20 -45.18
C LEU A 4 46.20 35.85 -44.68
N VAL A 5 45.77 34.65 -45.16
CA VAL A 5 46.25 33.91 -46.39
C VAL A 5 47.62 33.19 -46.20
N GLY A 6 47.60 31.93 -46.53
CA GLY A 6 48.76 31.11 -46.93
C GLY A 6 48.45 29.63 -46.79
N LEU A 7 48.01 28.91 -47.85
CA LEU A 7 48.70 28.00 -48.76
C LEU A 7 49.63 27.01 -48.02
N GLY A 8 49.55 25.70 -48.05
CA GLY A 8 49.20 24.76 -49.09
C GLY A 8 50.34 23.81 -49.24
N SER A 9 50.10 22.50 -49.20
CA SER A 9 50.88 21.51 -49.97
C SER A 9 50.30 20.09 -49.79
N ALA A 10 49.94 19.50 -50.88
CA ALA A 10 49.56 18.09 -51.02
C ALA A 10 50.78 17.19 -51.01
N ALA A 11 50.65 16.02 -50.41
CA ALA A 11 51.54 14.88 -50.69
C ALA A 11 50.73 13.58 -50.64
N LEU A 12 50.68 12.93 -51.76
CA LEU A 12 50.27 11.52 -51.95
C LEU A 12 51.16 10.61 -51.13
N VAL A 13 50.60 9.62 -50.40
CA VAL A 13 51.33 8.36 -50.17
C VAL A 13 50.33 7.18 -50.08
N ALA A 14 50.67 6.20 -50.83
CA ALA A 14 50.23 4.83 -51.07
C ALA A 14 49.45 4.08 -49.98
N ALA A 15 48.44 3.34 -50.45
CA ALA A 15 47.75 2.27 -49.78
C ALA A 15 48.70 1.12 -49.36
N PHE A 16 48.64 0.78 -48.06
CA PHE A 16 48.98 -0.53 -47.54
C PHE A 16 47.80 -1.07 -46.75
N GLY A 17 47.20 -2.15 -47.28
CA GLY A 17 46.19 -2.91 -46.56
C GLY A 17 46.79 -3.60 -45.34
N LEU A 18 46.24 -3.30 -44.18
CA LEU A 18 46.43 -4.08 -42.97
C LEU A 18 45.08 -4.75 -42.62
N PHE A 19 45.07 -6.05 -42.77
CA PHE A 19 44.09 -6.94 -42.19
C PHE A 19 44.03 -6.68 -40.68
N ASN A 20 42.97 -6.05 -40.18
CA ASN A 20 42.64 -6.07 -38.78
C ASN A 20 42.00 -7.42 -38.47
N LEU A 21 42.79 -8.30 -37.85
CA LEU A 21 42.29 -9.42 -37.08
C LEU A 21 41.53 -8.83 -35.88
N ASP A 22 40.19 -8.90 -35.93
CA ASP A 22 39.33 -8.71 -34.77
C ASP A 22 39.72 -9.79 -33.73
N ALA A 23 40.58 -9.41 -32.83
CA ALA A 23 40.76 -10.12 -31.59
C ALA A 23 39.45 -9.91 -30.76
N SER A 24 38.53 -10.86 -30.83
CA SER A 24 37.46 -11.01 -29.90
C SER A 24 38.05 -10.93 -28.47
N ARG A 25 37.87 -9.78 -27.82
CA ARG A 25 38.15 -9.64 -26.40
C ARG A 25 37.22 -10.61 -25.65
N ALA A 26 37.70 -11.79 -25.37
CA ALA A 26 37.16 -12.61 -24.33
C ALA A 26 37.15 -11.77 -23.04
N GLN A 27 35.98 -11.43 -22.54
CA GLN A 27 35.87 -10.87 -21.20
C GLN A 27 36.57 -11.82 -20.22
N PRO A 28 37.40 -11.35 -19.30
CA PRO A 28 38.03 -12.20 -18.31
C PRO A 28 36.92 -12.92 -17.54
N ALA A 29 36.94 -14.25 -17.54
CA ALA A 29 36.05 -15.06 -16.73
C ALA A 29 36.18 -14.58 -15.30
N ASP A 30 35.05 -14.21 -14.68
CA ASP A 30 35.00 -13.70 -13.32
C ASP A 30 35.62 -14.73 -12.37
N HIS A 31 36.65 -14.32 -11.64
CA HIS A 31 37.43 -15.21 -10.76
C HIS A 31 36.55 -15.93 -9.72
N SER A 32 35.46 -15.31 -9.32
CA SER A 32 34.49 -15.86 -8.36
C SER A 32 33.67 -17.03 -8.95
N THR A 33 33.33 -16.97 -10.22
CA THR A 33 32.57 -18.03 -10.91
C THR A 33 33.38 -19.31 -11.02
N ASN A 34 34.70 -19.20 -11.31
CA ASN A 34 35.63 -20.34 -11.34
C ASN A 34 35.75 -21.02 -9.96
N LEU A 35 35.68 -20.26 -8.87
CA LEU A 35 35.73 -20.81 -7.51
C LEU A 35 34.48 -21.64 -7.18
N VAL A 36 33.27 -21.22 -7.56
CA VAL A 36 32.05 -21.95 -7.30
C VAL A 36 31.98 -23.29 -8.05
N GLU A 37 32.37 -23.31 -9.35
CA GLU A 37 32.39 -24.55 -10.14
C GLU A 37 33.48 -25.52 -9.66
N ALA A 38 34.66 -25.00 -9.33
CA ALA A 38 35.71 -25.80 -8.71
C ALA A 38 35.27 -26.35 -7.34
N GLY A 39 34.59 -25.53 -6.57
CA GLY A 39 34.01 -25.92 -5.27
C GLY A 39 32.96 -27.00 -5.40
N ARG A 40 32.09 -26.94 -6.42
CA ARG A 40 31.13 -27.98 -6.75
C ARG A 40 31.78 -29.33 -6.97
N ALA A 41 32.86 -29.36 -7.79
CA ALA A 41 33.58 -30.57 -8.03
C ALA A 41 34.22 -31.16 -6.75
N ARG A 42 34.80 -30.31 -5.91
CA ARG A 42 35.39 -30.74 -4.61
C ARG A 42 34.34 -31.22 -3.63
N PHE A 43 33.22 -30.50 -3.54
CA PHE A 43 32.09 -30.88 -2.69
C PHE A 43 31.52 -32.24 -3.04
N ASN A 44 31.35 -32.53 -4.32
CA ASN A 44 30.83 -33.82 -4.79
C ASN A 44 31.77 -34.99 -4.50
N VAL A 45 33.07 -34.74 -4.39
CA VAL A 45 34.05 -35.76 -4.00
C VAL A 45 34.10 -35.97 -2.47
N ARG A 46 34.06 -34.89 -1.66
CA ARG A 46 34.30 -34.96 -0.22
C ARG A 46 33.05 -34.98 0.66
N CYS A 47 32.00 -34.25 0.26
CA CYS A 47 30.86 -33.95 1.12
C CYS A 47 29.59 -34.63 0.66
N ALA A 48 29.46 -34.96 -0.64
CA ALA A 48 28.21 -35.51 -1.20
C ALA A 48 27.84 -36.88 -0.63
N GLY A 49 28.79 -37.66 -0.11
CA GLY A 49 28.53 -38.95 0.54
C GLY A 49 27.58 -38.82 1.76
N CYS A 50 27.54 -37.65 2.37
CA CYS A 50 26.62 -37.33 3.47
C CYS A 50 25.53 -36.35 3.05
N HIS A 51 25.90 -35.22 2.43
CA HIS A 51 25.00 -34.11 2.09
C HIS A 51 24.29 -34.27 0.73
N GLY A 52 24.47 -35.39 0.06
CA GLY A 52 23.95 -35.60 -1.28
C GLY A 52 24.68 -34.82 -2.35
N GLN A 53 24.53 -35.22 -3.61
CA GLN A 53 25.15 -34.55 -4.74
C GLN A 53 24.68 -33.09 -4.79
N ASP A 54 25.57 -32.17 -5.03
CA ASP A 54 25.34 -30.74 -5.06
C ASP A 54 24.70 -30.18 -3.77
N GLY A 55 24.84 -30.86 -2.63
CA GLY A 55 24.32 -30.41 -1.34
C GLY A 55 22.80 -30.46 -1.20
N LEU A 56 22.13 -31.31 -1.97
CA LEU A 56 20.67 -31.41 -1.97
C LEU A 56 20.10 -32.29 -0.83
N GLY A 57 20.95 -32.75 0.04
CA GLY A 57 20.62 -33.65 1.15
C GLY A 57 20.78 -35.13 0.80
N GLY A 58 21.05 -35.95 1.81
CA GLY A 58 21.20 -37.39 1.71
C GLY A 58 20.64 -38.06 2.96
N GLU A 59 20.76 -39.42 3.03
CA GLU A 59 20.29 -40.20 4.18
C GLU A 59 21.05 -39.87 5.46
N ARG A 60 22.30 -39.36 5.36
CA ARG A 60 23.22 -39.17 6.49
C ARG A 60 23.31 -37.72 6.98
N ALA A 61 22.94 -36.72 6.14
CA ALA A 61 23.00 -35.34 6.52
C ALA A 61 21.94 -34.52 5.75
N PRO A 62 21.44 -33.41 6.36
CA PRO A 62 20.44 -32.57 5.71
C PRO A 62 21.00 -31.84 4.48
N THR A 63 20.08 -31.31 3.65
CA THR A 63 20.43 -30.41 2.57
C THR A 63 21.13 -29.15 3.11
N ILE A 64 22.16 -28.69 2.40
CA ILE A 64 22.75 -27.36 2.61
C ILE A 64 22.12 -26.30 1.69
N ALA A 65 21.25 -26.72 0.77
CA ALA A 65 20.61 -25.87 -0.20
C ALA A 65 19.28 -25.32 0.31
N GLY A 66 19.12 -24.00 0.28
CA GLY A 66 17.81 -23.34 0.44
C GLY A 66 17.24 -23.28 1.86
N GLY A 67 18.04 -23.45 2.89
CA GLY A 67 17.64 -23.24 4.29
C GLY A 67 18.38 -22.07 4.91
N ALA A 68 17.70 -21.26 5.72
CA ALA A 68 18.37 -20.38 6.66
C ALA A 68 19.02 -21.24 7.76
N HIS A 69 20.28 -21.58 7.58
CA HIS A 69 21.08 -22.16 8.65
C HIS A 69 21.58 -21.00 9.50
N GLU A 70 20.87 -20.75 10.57
CA GLU A 70 21.12 -19.60 11.48
C GLU A 70 22.61 -19.53 11.87
N GLY A 71 23.27 -18.41 11.52
CA GLY A 71 24.67 -18.17 11.79
C GLY A 71 25.70 -18.80 10.82
N LEU A 72 25.26 -19.50 9.75
CA LEU A 72 26.13 -20.12 8.74
C LEU A 72 26.11 -19.43 7.35
N ASP A 73 25.55 -18.23 7.29
CA ASP A 73 25.34 -17.44 6.06
C ASP A 73 26.58 -16.63 5.60
N ASN A 74 27.70 -16.79 6.27
CA ASN A 74 28.91 -16.03 6.00
C ASN A 74 30.17 -16.90 5.88
N ASP A 75 31.17 -16.37 5.17
CA ASP A 75 32.45 -17.03 4.89
C ASP A 75 33.15 -17.56 6.15
N LYS A 76 33.28 -16.72 7.18
CA LYS A 76 33.99 -17.07 8.42
C LYS A 76 33.33 -18.24 9.16
N ALA A 77 32.00 -18.23 9.26
CA ALA A 77 31.26 -19.29 9.93
C ALA A 77 31.40 -20.63 9.20
N LEU A 78 31.32 -20.64 7.86
CA LEU A 78 31.49 -21.85 7.07
C LEU A 78 32.89 -22.41 7.11
N ARG A 79 33.95 -21.57 7.06
CA ARG A 79 35.34 -22.01 7.27
C ARG A 79 35.52 -22.69 8.61
N ASN A 80 34.99 -22.07 9.64
CA ASN A 80 35.06 -22.63 10.99
C ASN A 80 34.30 -23.97 11.08
N LEU A 81 33.11 -24.04 10.51
CA LEU A 81 32.31 -25.27 10.48
C LEU A 81 32.99 -26.40 9.73
N ILE A 82 33.54 -26.15 8.55
CA ILE A 82 34.24 -27.17 7.74
C ILE A 82 35.52 -27.64 8.47
N GLY A 83 36.26 -26.70 9.07
CA GLY A 83 37.52 -27.01 9.75
C GLY A 83 37.33 -27.76 11.08
N HIS A 84 36.26 -27.50 11.83
CA HIS A 84 36.04 -28.11 13.15
C HIS A 84 34.98 -29.23 13.16
N GLY A 85 34.09 -29.25 12.15
CA GLY A 85 32.98 -30.18 12.11
C GLY A 85 31.92 -29.92 13.17
N ILE A 86 30.99 -30.87 13.33
CA ILE A 86 29.97 -30.94 14.41
C ILE A 86 29.96 -32.38 14.91
N ALA A 87 30.89 -32.67 15.84
CA ALA A 87 31.16 -34.04 16.27
C ALA A 87 29.94 -34.76 16.85
N ASP A 88 29.14 -34.06 17.64
CA ASP A 88 27.90 -34.54 18.28
C ASP A 88 26.76 -34.80 17.26
N LYS A 89 26.85 -34.24 16.05
CA LYS A 89 25.92 -34.46 14.95
C LYS A 89 26.51 -35.29 13.78
N GLY A 90 27.70 -35.87 14.02
CA GLY A 90 28.33 -36.79 13.05
C GLY A 90 29.00 -36.13 11.87
N MET A 91 29.20 -34.81 11.85
CA MET A 91 29.98 -34.12 10.83
C MET A 91 31.46 -34.06 11.27
N PRO A 92 32.39 -34.73 10.55
CA PRO A 92 33.80 -34.71 10.94
C PRO A 92 34.45 -33.38 10.61
N ALA A 93 35.54 -33.07 11.31
CA ALA A 93 36.44 -31.98 10.92
C ALA A 93 37.21 -32.33 9.63
N PHE A 94 37.34 -31.37 8.71
CA PHE A 94 38.07 -31.53 7.46
C PHE A 94 39.32 -30.64 7.47
N ASN A 95 40.50 -31.29 7.43
CA ASN A 95 41.76 -30.56 7.25
C ASN A 95 41.96 -30.27 5.76
N VAL A 96 41.44 -29.13 5.30
CA VAL A 96 41.44 -28.70 3.91
C VAL A 96 42.40 -27.52 3.75
N GLN A 97 43.27 -27.56 2.73
CA GLN A 97 44.17 -26.44 2.44
C GLN A 97 43.39 -25.21 1.94
N ALA A 98 43.94 -24.02 2.18
CA ALA A 98 43.27 -22.76 1.90
C ALA A 98 42.65 -22.63 0.49
N PRO A 99 43.32 -22.97 -0.63
CA PRO A 99 42.68 -22.84 -1.94
C PRO A 99 41.49 -23.77 -2.15
N GLU A 100 41.48 -24.97 -1.58
CA GLU A 100 40.37 -25.90 -1.66
C GLU A 100 39.25 -25.49 -0.71
N LEU A 101 39.59 -24.96 0.46
CA LEU A 101 38.60 -24.43 1.42
C LEU A 101 37.88 -23.22 0.82
N ASP A 102 38.57 -22.32 0.13
CA ASP A 102 37.97 -21.18 -0.58
C ASP A 102 36.94 -21.65 -1.62
N GLN A 103 37.25 -22.69 -2.37
CA GLN A 103 36.34 -23.30 -3.34
C GLN A 103 35.12 -23.92 -2.69
N LEU A 104 35.30 -24.70 -1.63
CA LEU A 104 34.19 -25.33 -0.88
C LEU A 104 33.28 -24.31 -0.25
N VAL A 105 33.80 -23.26 0.37
CA VAL A 105 33.04 -22.18 0.99
C VAL A 105 32.27 -21.38 -0.08
N ALA A 106 32.90 -21.02 -1.19
CA ALA A 106 32.24 -20.34 -2.30
C ALA A 106 31.06 -21.15 -2.84
N PHE A 107 31.23 -22.46 -3.01
CA PHE A 107 30.16 -23.35 -3.42
C PHE A 107 29.04 -23.42 -2.36
N ALA A 108 29.36 -23.63 -1.09
CA ALA A 108 28.38 -23.73 -0.02
C ALA A 108 27.54 -22.44 0.09
N LEU A 109 28.18 -21.25 0.05
CA LEU A 109 27.49 -19.96 0.03
C LEU A 109 26.55 -19.84 -1.19
N SER A 110 26.98 -20.27 -2.36
CA SER A 110 26.14 -20.25 -3.56
C SER A 110 24.86 -21.10 -3.45
N ARG A 111 24.87 -22.11 -2.57
CA ARG A 111 23.70 -22.97 -2.30
C ARG A 111 22.76 -22.40 -1.25
N MET A 112 23.25 -21.51 -0.39
CA MET A 112 22.53 -20.90 0.73
C MET A 112 22.03 -19.49 0.42
N GLN A 113 22.79 -18.74 -0.36
CA GLN A 113 22.48 -17.34 -0.69
C GLN A 113 21.46 -17.22 -1.83
N PRO A 114 20.67 -16.14 -1.89
CA PRO A 114 19.84 -15.82 -3.04
C PRO A 114 20.66 -15.70 -4.33
N LEU A 115 20.02 -15.94 -5.48
CA LEU A 115 20.66 -15.80 -6.80
C LEU A 115 21.33 -14.44 -6.99
N SER A 116 20.72 -13.35 -6.50
CA SER A 116 21.25 -11.98 -6.61
C SER A 116 22.62 -11.79 -5.95
N GLN A 117 22.97 -12.65 -4.99
CA GLN A 117 24.24 -12.63 -4.25
C GLN A 117 25.22 -13.71 -4.71
N THR A 118 24.82 -14.52 -5.70
CA THR A 118 25.62 -15.65 -6.20
C THR A 118 26.31 -15.27 -7.51
N SER A 119 27.61 -15.61 -7.66
CA SER A 119 28.29 -15.46 -8.95
C SER A 119 27.85 -16.59 -9.89
N ILE A 120 27.22 -16.24 -11.00
CA ILE A 120 26.65 -17.18 -11.99
C ILE A 120 27.19 -16.82 -13.38
N SER A 121 27.78 -17.82 -14.07
CA SER A 121 28.10 -17.70 -15.49
C SER A 121 26.85 -17.78 -16.35
N GLY A 122 26.84 -17.14 -17.50
CA GLY A 122 25.75 -17.17 -18.46
C GLY A 122 25.43 -15.78 -19.05
N ASN A 123 24.66 -15.78 -20.12
CA ASN A 123 24.19 -14.57 -20.80
C ASN A 123 22.72 -14.31 -20.47
N ALA A 124 22.45 -13.21 -19.77
CA ALA A 124 21.08 -12.86 -19.36
C ALA A 124 20.15 -12.53 -20.54
N ASP A 125 20.68 -11.94 -21.61
CA ASP A 125 19.87 -11.57 -22.79
C ASP A 125 19.50 -12.83 -23.60
N ALA A 126 20.43 -13.78 -23.73
CA ALA A 126 20.14 -15.10 -24.29
C ALA A 126 19.11 -15.85 -23.42
N GLY A 127 19.26 -15.79 -22.10
CA GLY A 127 18.28 -16.35 -21.16
C GLY A 127 16.89 -15.73 -21.28
N ALA A 128 16.79 -14.41 -21.48
CA ALA A 128 15.53 -13.72 -21.74
C ALA A 128 14.89 -14.17 -23.06
N ALA A 129 15.70 -14.29 -24.13
CA ALA A 129 15.23 -14.79 -25.41
C ALA A 129 14.70 -16.23 -25.32
N LEU A 130 15.36 -17.09 -24.55
CA LEU A 130 14.89 -18.45 -24.26
C LEU A 130 13.58 -18.42 -23.46
N PHE A 131 13.53 -17.68 -22.37
CA PHE A 131 12.36 -17.62 -21.46
C PHE A 131 11.08 -17.20 -22.18
N PHE A 132 11.15 -16.11 -22.96
CA PHE A 132 9.99 -15.58 -23.71
C PHE A 132 9.80 -16.24 -25.08
N GLY A 133 10.73 -17.04 -25.53
CA GLY A 133 10.76 -17.70 -26.84
C GLY A 133 10.72 -19.23 -26.75
N SER A 134 11.80 -19.87 -27.25
CA SER A 134 11.84 -21.30 -27.53
C SER A 134 11.75 -22.23 -26.32
N ALA A 135 12.04 -21.74 -25.11
CA ALA A 135 11.90 -22.53 -23.87
C ALA A 135 10.47 -22.48 -23.32
N HIS A 136 9.59 -21.67 -23.89
CA HIS A 136 8.17 -21.57 -23.56
C HIS A 136 7.84 -21.27 -22.07
N CYS A 137 8.80 -20.78 -21.27
CA CYS A 137 8.60 -20.52 -19.85
C CYS A 137 7.48 -19.48 -19.60
N ALA A 138 7.41 -18.46 -20.46
CA ALA A 138 6.42 -17.39 -20.39
C ALA A 138 4.97 -17.84 -20.69
N GLN A 139 4.76 -19.06 -21.19
CA GLN A 139 3.41 -19.61 -21.34
C GLN A 139 2.77 -19.95 -20.00
N CYS A 140 3.59 -20.13 -18.94
CA CYS A 140 3.13 -20.41 -17.59
C CYS A 140 3.58 -19.34 -16.60
N HIS A 141 4.80 -18.85 -16.69
CA HIS A 141 5.40 -17.91 -15.74
C HIS A 141 5.31 -16.46 -16.22
N MET A 142 5.26 -15.54 -15.25
CA MET A 142 5.28 -14.10 -15.46
C MET A 142 6.57 -13.51 -14.90
N ILE A 143 7.10 -12.49 -15.59
CA ILE A 143 8.16 -11.60 -15.09
C ILE A 143 7.76 -10.18 -15.49
N TRP A 144 7.61 -9.27 -14.51
CA TRP A 144 7.21 -7.88 -14.70
C TRP A 144 5.96 -7.72 -15.60
N GLY A 145 4.93 -8.50 -15.35
CA GLY A 145 3.68 -8.45 -16.11
C GLY A 145 3.74 -9.08 -17.50
N ARG A 146 4.90 -9.54 -17.96
CA ARG A 146 5.05 -10.22 -19.25
C ARG A 146 5.06 -11.73 -19.07
N GLY A 147 4.16 -12.44 -19.74
CA GLY A 147 3.99 -13.89 -19.62
C GLY A 147 2.60 -14.27 -19.12
N SER A 148 2.47 -15.39 -18.42
CA SER A 148 1.19 -15.96 -17.98
C SER A 148 1.13 -16.12 -16.46
N ILE A 149 -0.09 -16.12 -15.92
CA ILE A 149 -0.39 -16.34 -14.51
C ILE A 149 -0.57 -17.84 -14.16
N ASN A 150 -0.32 -18.74 -15.09
CA ASN A 150 -0.51 -20.19 -14.93
C ASN A 150 0.65 -20.87 -14.19
N GLY A 151 1.67 -20.13 -13.81
CA GLY A 151 2.79 -20.54 -12.96
C GLY A 151 3.12 -19.43 -11.94
N PRO A 152 4.04 -19.71 -11.00
CA PRO A 152 4.56 -18.68 -10.10
C PRO A 152 5.12 -17.50 -10.87
N ASP A 153 4.89 -16.28 -10.33
CA ASP A 153 5.61 -15.09 -10.75
C ASP A 153 7.09 -15.22 -10.39
N LEU A 154 7.97 -14.95 -11.36
CA LEU A 154 9.40 -15.07 -11.22
C LEU A 154 10.12 -13.72 -11.18
N THR A 155 9.40 -12.59 -11.13
CA THR A 155 9.99 -11.24 -11.04
C THR A 155 11.00 -11.14 -9.90
N GLU A 156 10.67 -11.68 -8.73
CA GLU A 156 11.54 -11.65 -7.54
C GLU A 156 12.40 -12.93 -7.37
N ALA A 157 12.46 -13.80 -8.38
CA ALA A 157 13.18 -15.08 -8.28
C ALA A 157 14.65 -14.89 -7.87
N GLY A 158 15.32 -13.88 -8.43
CA GLY A 158 16.72 -13.59 -8.11
C GLY A 158 16.95 -13.19 -6.65
N ARG A 159 15.98 -12.57 -5.98
CA ARG A 159 16.07 -12.16 -4.58
C ARG A 159 15.58 -13.22 -3.60
N LYS A 160 14.67 -14.09 -4.02
CA LYS A 160 13.97 -15.04 -3.13
C LYS A 160 14.48 -16.48 -3.23
N LEU A 161 15.06 -16.86 -4.37
CA LEU A 161 15.44 -18.24 -4.63
C LEU A 161 16.97 -18.38 -4.67
N THR A 162 17.47 -19.53 -4.18
CA THR A 162 18.86 -19.92 -4.34
C THR A 162 19.07 -20.63 -5.67
N LEU A 163 20.32 -20.73 -6.14
CA LEU A 163 20.68 -21.48 -7.35
C LEU A 163 20.16 -22.92 -7.30
N ALA A 164 20.35 -23.61 -6.17
CA ALA A 164 19.87 -24.97 -5.98
C ALA A 164 18.34 -25.11 -6.12
N GLN A 165 17.61 -24.12 -5.64
CA GLN A 165 16.16 -24.13 -5.72
C GLN A 165 15.68 -23.96 -7.15
N VAL A 166 16.31 -23.10 -7.93
CA VAL A 166 15.95 -22.90 -9.33
C VAL A 166 16.32 -24.14 -10.16
N GLU A 167 17.53 -24.67 -10.00
CA GLU A 167 17.97 -25.88 -10.69
C GLU A 167 17.04 -27.09 -10.39
N THR A 168 16.69 -27.30 -9.11
CA THR A 168 15.77 -28.38 -8.72
C THR A 168 14.37 -28.18 -9.32
N ALA A 169 13.86 -26.96 -9.32
CA ALA A 169 12.55 -26.67 -9.92
C ALA A 169 12.54 -26.93 -11.44
N MET A 170 13.64 -26.64 -12.13
CA MET A 170 13.76 -26.89 -13.57
C MET A 170 13.97 -28.36 -13.89
N LEU A 171 14.83 -29.07 -13.16
CA LEU A 171 15.20 -30.46 -13.46
C LEU A 171 14.22 -31.48 -12.89
N LYS A 172 13.60 -31.19 -11.74
CA LYS A 172 12.71 -32.08 -11.00
C LYS A 172 11.47 -31.33 -10.51
N PRO A 173 10.61 -30.81 -11.41
CA PRO A 173 9.51 -29.93 -11.04
C PRO A 173 8.51 -30.59 -10.08
N ALA A 174 8.31 -31.90 -10.16
CA ALA A 174 7.45 -32.64 -9.23
C ALA A 174 7.93 -32.59 -7.77
N ALA A 175 9.24 -32.48 -7.55
CA ALA A 175 9.84 -32.39 -6.21
C ALA A 175 9.57 -31.02 -5.53
N ARG A 176 9.16 -30.02 -6.29
CA ARG A 176 8.89 -28.66 -5.83
C ARG A 176 7.52 -28.11 -6.24
N ALA A 177 6.58 -28.98 -6.65
CA ALA A 177 5.21 -28.52 -6.88
C ALA A 177 4.68 -27.85 -5.62
N GLY A 178 4.74 -26.52 -5.58
CA GLY A 178 4.29 -25.73 -4.45
C GLY A 178 2.79 -25.85 -4.24
N SER A 179 2.34 -25.63 -3.01
CA SER A 179 0.92 -25.47 -2.71
C SER A 179 0.31 -24.39 -3.62
N GLY A 180 -0.89 -24.63 -4.13
CA GLY A 180 -1.59 -23.67 -5.00
C GLY A 180 -1.39 -23.88 -6.51
N TYR A 181 -0.65 -24.90 -6.95
CA TYR A 181 -0.45 -25.22 -8.36
C TYR A 181 -0.82 -26.68 -8.74
N GLN A 182 -1.51 -27.39 -7.85
CA GLN A 182 -2.09 -28.68 -8.20
C GLN A 182 -3.28 -28.48 -9.16
N VAL A 183 -3.27 -29.14 -10.29
CA VAL A 183 -4.39 -29.09 -11.23
C VAL A 183 -5.50 -30.03 -10.76
N ALA A 184 -6.73 -29.55 -10.83
CA ALA A 184 -7.92 -30.36 -10.59
C ALA A 184 -9.03 -30.02 -11.61
N SER A 185 -9.87 -31.01 -11.85
CA SER A 185 -11.16 -30.87 -12.55
C SER A 185 -12.27 -31.03 -11.53
N VAL A 186 -13.23 -30.11 -11.53
CA VAL A 186 -14.30 -30.07 -10.54
C VAL A 186 -15.64 -30.01 -11.27
N GLN A 187 -16.62 -30.80 -10.81
CA GLN A 187 -17.98 -30.73 -11.26
C GLN A 187 -18.92 -30.33 -10.12
N THR A 188 -19.74 -29.30 -10.33
CA THR A 188 -20.76 -28.90 -9.37
C THR A 188 -21.98 -29.83 -9.43
N ALA A 189 -22.79 -29.84 -8.37
CA ALA A 189 -24.07 -30.55 -8.34
C ALA A 189 -25.05 -30.08 -9.44
N LYS A 190 -24.87 -28.87 -9.97
CA LYS A 190 -25.62 -28.29 -11.10
C LYS A 190 -25.05 -28.67 -12.46
N GLY A 191 -24.02 -29.52 -12.52
CA GLY A 191 -23.39 -29.97 -13.77
C GLY A 191 -22.37 -29.03 -14.39
N GLN A 192 -22.05 -27.88 -13.77
CA GLN A 192 -20.99 -27.01 -14.25
C GLN A 192 -19.62 -27.64 -13.99
N THR A 193 -18.68 -27.49 -14.92
CA THR A 193 -17.34 -28.05 -14.82
C THR A 193 -16.29 -26.94 -14.87
N PHE A 194 -15.28 -27.07 -14.00
CA PHE A 194 -14.12 -26.16 -13.96
C PHE A 194 -12.86 -27.01 -13.97
N ARG A 195 -11.83 -26.55 -14.69
CA ARG A 195 -10.48 -27.12 -14.65
C ARG A 195 -9.45 -26.03 -14.44
N GLY A 196 -8.53 -26.22 -13.49
CA GLY A 196 -7.55 -25.22 -13.14
C GLY A 196 -6.73 -25.60 -11.93
N PHE A 197 -6.02 -24.64 -11.39
CA PHE A 197 -5.17 -24.80 -10.20
C PHE A 197 -6.01 -24.70 -8.93
N VAL A 198 -5.80 -25.61 -7.99
CA VAL A 198 -6.28 -25.48 -6.61
C VAL A 198 -5.37 -24.50 -5.89
N ARG A 199 -5.87 -23.27 -5.65
CA ARG A 199 -5.10 -22.21 -4.98
C ARG A 199 -5.11 -22.36 -3.47
N ASN A 200 -6.25 -22.75 -2.93
CA ASN A 200 -6.40 -23.06 -1.51
C ASN A 200 -7.58 -24.01 -1.29
N GLU A 201 -7.56 -24.71 -0.18
CA GLU A 201 -8.59 -25.72 0.15
C GLU A 201 -8.76 -25.86 1.66
N SER A 202 -10.01 -26.09 2.09
CA SER A 202 -10.38 -26.43 3.47
C SER A 202 -11.28 -27.66 3.52
N GLY A 203 -11.77 -28.01 4.68
CA GLY A 203 -12.81 -29.02 4.82
C GLY A 203 -14.09 -28.64 4.08
N THR A 204 -14.41 -27.36 3.95
CA THR A 204 -15.69 -26.85 3.42
C THR A 204 -15.56 -26.12 2.08
N ASP A 205 -14.38 -25.60 1.74
CA ASP A 205 -14.20 -24.69 0.61
C ASP A 205 -13.06 -25.11 -0.30
N LEU A 206 -13.21 -24.83 -1.59
CA LEU A 206 -12.20 -24.99 -2.62
C LEU A 206 -12.06 -23.70 -3.42
N GLN A 207 -10.86 -23.14 -3.47
CA GLN A 207 -10.52 -21.98 -4.29
C GLN A 207 -9.74 -22.46 -5.51
N MET A 208 -10.29 -22.26 -6.69
CA MET A 208 -9.67 -22.66 -7.94
C MET A 208 -9.41 -21.45 -8.82
N GLN A 209 -8.31 -21.46 -9.55
CA GLN A 209 -8.04 -20.56 -10.66
C GLN A 209 -8.08 -21.36 -11.97
N SER A 210 -9.03 -21.08 -12.84
CA SER A 210 -9.04 -21.64 -14.20
C SER A 210 -7.92 -21.05 -15.04
N PHE A 211 -7.54 -21.72 -16.13
CA PHE A 211 -6.39 -21.31 -16.97
C PHE A 211 -6.62 -19.99 -17.72
N ASP A 212 -7.86 -19.49 -17.77
CA ASP A 212 -8.21 -18.15 -18.24
C ASP A 212 -8.02 -17.06 -17.15
N GLY A 213 -7.51 -17.44 -15.98
CA GLY A 213 -7.22 -16.53 -14.88
C GLY A 213 -8.39 -16.25 -13.94
N ARG A 214 -9.59 -16.80 -14.17
CA ARG A 214 -10.74 -16.56 -13.29
C ARG A 214 -10.61 -17.35 -11.99
N LEU A 215 -10.96 -16.71 -10.88
CA LEU A 215 -11.10 -17.36 -9.58
C LEU A 215 -12.50 -17.89 -9.38
N HIS A 216 -12.58 -19.15 -8.93
CA HIS A 216 -13.80 -19.84 -8.55
C HIS A 216 -13.73 -20.16 -7.07
N LEU A 217 -14.58 -19.51 -6.27
CA LEU A 217 -14.69 -19.70 -4.82
C LEU A 217 -15.84 -20.66 -4.56
N LEU A 218 -15.54 -21.95 -4.46
CA LEU A 218 -16.53 -23.03 -4.45
C LEU A 218 -16.74 -23.57 -3.04
N SER A 219 -18.00 -23.79 -2.64
CA SER A 219 -18.30 -24.57 -1.46
C SER A 219 -18.30 -26.07 -1.80
N LYS A 220 -17.60 -26.88 -1.01
CA LYS A 220 -17.54 -28.34 -1.25
C LYS A 220 -18.91 -29.03 -1.19
N ASN A 221 -19.85 -28.46 -0.44
CA ASN A 221 -21.24 -28.98 -0.39
C ASN A 221 -21.97 -28.86 -1.74
N GLU A 222 -21.50 -27.98 -2.63
CA GLU A 222 -22.07 -27.80 -3.97
C GLU A 222 -21.32 -28.58 -5.04
N LEU A 223 -20.31 -29.37 -4.67
CA LEU A 223 -19.49 -30.14 -5.59
C LEU A 223 -19.95 -31.62 -5.63
N ALA A 224 -20.18 -32.10 -6.85
CA ALA A 224 -20.48 -33.52 -7.09
C ALA A 224 -19.19 -34.35 -7.18
N ARG A 225 -18.09 -33.76 -7.70
CA ARG A 225 -16.83 -34.49 -7.93
C ARG A 225 -15.64 -33.54 -7.97
N ILE A 226 -14.49 -34.03 -7.48
CA ILE A 226 -13.17 -33.38 -7.56
C ILE A 226 -12.16 -34.43 -8.03
N ASP A 227 -11.61 -34.27 -9.23
CA ASP A 227 -10.54 -35.10 -9.78
C ASP A 227 -9.21 -34.32 -9.78
N ARG A 228 -8.18 -34.89 -9.15
CA ARG A 228 -6.87 -34.26 -9.05
C ARG A 228 -5.87 -34.90 -9.99
N GLU A 229 -5.15 -34.05 -10.74
CA GLU A 229 -4.06 -34.52 -11.59
C GLU A 229 -2.83 -34.84 -10.74
N THR A 230 -2.18 -35.96 -11.01
CA THR A 230 -0.98 -36.41 -10.26
C THR A 230 0.31 -35.95 -10.87
N GLN A 231 0.31 -35.47 -12.15
CA GLN A 231 1.49 -34.98 -12.84
C GLN A 231 1.74 -33.48 -12.50
N ALA A 232 3.02 -33.12 -12.38
CA ALA A 232 3.38 -31.72 -12.26
C ALA A 232 3.04 -30.96 -13.56
N PRO A 233 2.40 -29.81 -13.50
CA PRO A 233 2.06 -29.05 -14.70
C PRO A 233 3.29 -28.44 -15.40
N MET A 234 4.38 -28.21 -14.68
CA MET A 234 5.66 -27.74 -15.23
C MET A 234 6.43 -28.93 -15.81
N PRO A 235 6.84 -28.90 -17.10
CA PRO A 235 7.70 -29.94 -17.68
C PRO A 235 9.13 -29.83 -17.13
N ALA A 236 9.82 -30.98 -17.02
CA ALA A 236 11.24 -30.96 -16.69
C ALA A 236 12.06 -30.35 -17.82
N TRP A 237 13.09 -29.57 -17.47
CA TRP A 237 14.01 -28.97 -18.43
C TRP A 237 14.80 -30.04 -19.17
N SER A 238 14.76 -30.01 -20.49
CA SER A 238 15.49 -30.92 -21.41
C SER A 238 16.54 -30.21 -22.28
N GLY A 239 16.71 -28.89 -22.14
CA GLY A 239 17.71 -28.13 -22.85
C GLY A 239 19.13 -28.35 -22.28
N GLY A 240 20.13 -27.91 -23.00
CA GLY A 240 21.55 -28.08 -22.61
C GLY A 240 21.94 -27.26 -21.36
N ALA A 241 23.10 -27.60 -20.79
CA ALA A 241 23.60 -26.93 -19.57
C ALA A 241 23.92 -25.44 -19.79
N GLU A 242 24.35 -25.06 -21.00
CA GLU A 242 24.60 -23.65 -21.35
C GLU A 242 23.31 -22.84 -21.34
N ALA A 243 22.28 -23.29 -22.04
CA ALA A 243 20.97 -22.64 -22.05
C ALA A 243 20.33 -22.55 -20.64
N MET A 244 20.57 -23.55 -19.77
CA MET A 244 20.15 -23.49 -18.37
C MET A 244 20.90 -22.39 -17.60
N ARG A 245 22.21 -22.25 -17.78
CA ARG A 245 22.96 -21.15 -17.15
C ARG A 245 22.48 -19.78 -17.62
N ASP A 246 22.15 -19.61 -18.89
CA ASP A 246 21.61 -18.39 -19.44
C ASP A 246 20.22 -18.04 -18.82
N LEU A 247 19.35 -19.03 -18.72
CA LEU A 247 18.04 -18.86 -18.03
C LEU A 247 18.21 -18.48 -16.56
N VAL A 248 19.11 -19.14 -15.83
CA VAL A 248 19.39 -18.82 -14.43
C VAL A 248 19.98 -17.41 -14.29
N LYS A 249 20.90 -17.02 -15.21
CA LYS A 249 21.45 -15.66 -15.26
C LYS A 249 20.38 -14.59 -15.54
N PHE A 250 19.43 -14.89 -16.41
CA PHE A 250 18.28 -14.03 -16.66
C PHE A 250 17.41 -13.89 -15.40
N LEU A 251 17.06 -15.00 -14.72
CA LEU A 251 16.29 -14.97 -13.48
C LEU A 251 17.00 -14.23 -12.34
N GLN A 252 18.34 -14.29 -12.30
CA GLN A 252 19.15 -13.50 -11.38
C GLN A 252 18.92 -11.99 -11.54
N ARG A 253 18.81 -11.52 -12.78
CA ARG A 253 18.60 -10.10 -13.15
C ARG A 253 17.13 -9.68 -13.21
N ALA A 254 16.19 -10.62 -13.15
CA ALA A 254 14.76 -10.32 -13.27
C ALA A 254 14.28 -9.21 -12.34
N PRO A 255 14.75 -9.12 -11.07
CA PRO A 255 14.33 -8.05 -10.17
C PRO A 255 14.75 -6.63 -10.59
N ASP A 256 15.73 -6.49 -11.46
CA ASP A 256 16.31 -5.21 -11.87
C ASP A 256 15.82 -4.75 -13.26
N GLN A 257 14.91 -5.50 -13.89
CA GLN A 257 14.32 -5.17 -15.19
C GLN A 257 12.93 -4.53 -15.00
N HIS A 258 12.58 -3.57 -15.86
CA HIS A 258 11.29 -2.88 -15.81
C HIS A 258 10.29 -3.38 -16.86
N ALA A 259 9.01 -3.11 -16.55
CA ALA A 259 7.81 -3.68 -17.14
C ALA A 259 7.65 -3.57 -18.66
N SER A 260 6.96 -4.54 -19.22
CA SER A 260 6.35 -4.53 -20.54
C SER A 260 4.83 -4.53 -20.44
N THR A 261 4.16 -4.24 -21.56
CA THR A 261 2.71 -4.05 -21.71
C THR A 261 1.87 -5.14 -21.03
N PRO A 262 0.85 -4.78 -20.23
CA PRO A 262 0.02 -5.72 -19.49
C PRO A 262 -0.93 -6.51 -20.39
N GLN A 263 -1.27 -7.74 -19.98
CA GLN A 263 -2.34 -8.53 -20.57
C GLN A 263 -3.67 -8.27 -19.85
N VAL A 264 -4.75 -8.05 -20.60
CA VAL A 264 -6.10 -7.88 -20.05
C VAL A 264 -6.70 -9.24 -19.72
N VAL A 265 -7.14 -9.43 -18.47
CA VAL A 265 -7.85 -10.64 -18.00
C VAL A 265 -9.36 -10.46 -18.18
N PRO A 266 -10.10 -11.44 -18.76
CA PRO A 266 -11.54 -11.34 -18.88
C PRO A 266 -12.25 -11.20 -17.52
N GLY A 267 -13.28 -10.31 -17.45
CA GLY A 267 -14.00 -10.01 -16.21
C GLY A 267 -13.31 -8.98 -15.30
N ALA A 268 -12.37 -8.22 -15.84
CA ALA A 268 -11.72 -7.11 -15.17
C ALA A 268 -12.71 -6.07 -14.65
N MET A 269 -12.35 -5.42 -13.52
CA MET A 269 -13.11 -4.31 -12.96
C MET A 269 -12.83 -3.03 -13.74
N ASP A 270 -13.69 -2.63 -14.63
CA ASP A 270 -13.55 -1.42 -15.42
C ASP A 270 -13.93 -0.15 -14.64
N TRP A 271 -13.65 1.02 -15.22
CA TRP A 271 -13.96 2.32 -14.63
C TRP A 271 -15.47 2.49 -14.35
N ASN A 272 -16.35 1.99 -15.23
CA ASN A 272 -17.79 2.12 -15.05
C ASN A 272 -18.26 1.38 -13.79
N ARG A 273 -17.65 0.24 -13.47
CA ARG A 273 -17.92 -0.50 -12.21
C ARG A 273 -17.39 0.21 -10.96
N ILE A 274 -16.35 1.05 -11.09
CA ILE A 274 -15.88 1.88 -9.97
C ILE A 274 -16.86 3.03 -9.75
N VAL A 275 -17.31 3.69 -10.80
CA VAL A 275 -18.31 4.78 -10.73
C VAL A 275 -19.66 4.28 -10.23
N LYS A 276 -20.07 3.08 -10.68
CA LYS A 276 -21.33 2.45 -10.29
C LYS A 276 -21.08 1.01 -9.82
N PRO A 277 -20.69 0.82 -8.57
CA PRO A 277 -20.40 -0.50 -8.02
C PRO A 277 -21.60 -1.44 -8.08
N LYS A 278 -21.33 -2.74 -8.24
CA LYS A 278 -22.36 -3.77 -8.01
C LYS A 278 -22.80 -3.73 -6.55
N ALA A 279 -24.06 -4.03 -6.31
CA ALA A 279 -24.56 -4.25 -4.95
C ALA A 279 -23.70 -5.33 -4.26
N GLY A 280 -23.10 -4.97 -3.13
CA GLY A 280 -22.20 -5.85 -2.38
C GLY A 280 -20.71 -5.66 -2.63
N ASP A 281 -20.27 -4.96 -3.69
CA ASP A 281 -18.88 -4.54 -3.83
C ASP A 281 -18.56 -3.32 -2.95
N TRP A 282 -17.30 -3.22 -2.51
CA TRP A 282 -16.72 -2.05 -1.83
C TRP A 282 -15.37 -1.73 -2.51
N PRO A 283 -15.41 -1.06 -3.70
CA PRO A 283 -14.26 -1.06 -4.62
C PRO A 283 -13.20 0.01 -4.36
N THR A 284 -13.44 0.94 -3.44
CA THR A 284 -12.51 2.04 -3.10
C THR A 284 -12.33 2.15 -1.60
N TYR A 285 -11.38 2.95 -1.15
CA TYR A 285 -11.15 3.23 0.27
C TYR A 285 -12.45 3.64 1.01
N HIS A 286 -13.28 4.47 0.38
CA HIS A 286 -14.56 4.92 0.95
C HIS A 286 -15.79 4.10 0.48
N GLY A 287 -15.59 3.08 -0.37
CA GLY A 287 -16.67 2.32 -1.02
C GLY A 287 -17.21 2.97 -2.29
N GLN A 288 -17.10 4.29 -2.40
CA GLN A 288 -17.50 5.08 -3.55
C GLN A 288 -16.57 6.30 -3.73
N LEU A 289 -16.63 6.93 -4.91
CA LEU A 289 -15.73 8.05 -5.26
C LEU A 289 -16.03 9.35 -4.51
N THR A 290 -17.24 9.49 -3.97
CA THR A 290 -17.73 10.69 -3.30
C THR A 290 -17.20 10.89 -1.88
N GLY A 291 -16.45 9.94 -1.33
CA GLY A 291 -15.95 10.01 0.04
C GLY A 291 -16.98 9.65 1.12
N ASN A 292 -18.24 9.43 0.75
CA ASN A 292 -19.29 9.07 1.71
C ASN A 292 -19.23 7.57 2.06
N ARG A 293 -18.98 7.26 3.32
CA ARG A 293 -18.99 5.87 3.82
C ARG A 293 -20.43 5.43 4.16
N TYR A 294 -21.29 5.52 3.16
CA TYR A 294 -22.66 5.04 3.21
C TYR A 294 -22.86 3.88 2.26
N SER A 295 -23.57 2.85 2.71
CA SER A 295 -23.95 1.71 1.87
C SER A 295 -25.47 1.57 1.76
N ALA A 296 -25.95 1.31 0.55
CA ALA A 296 -27.35 1.01 0.29
C ALA A 296 -27.78 -0.41 0.74
N LEU A 297 -26.85 -1.23 1.26
CA LEU A 297 -27.18 -2.54 1.81
C LEU A 297 -28.06 -2.40 3.07
N ALA A 298 -29.16 -3.13 3.11
CA ALA A 298 -30.17 -3.11 4.17
C ALA A 298 -30.51 -4.52 4.71
N GLY A 299 -29.64 -5.50 4.53
CA GLY A 299 -29.83 -6.83 5.12
C GLY A 299 -29.65 -6.84 6.65
N ILE A 300 -28.75 -5.97 7.16
CA ILE A 300 -28.57 -5.73 8.59
C ILE A 300 -29.26 -4.40 8.94
N THR A 301 -30.24 -4.47 9.84
CA THR A 301 -31.14 -3.35 10.19
C THR A 301 -31.18 -3.13 11.69
N THR A 302 -31.80 -2.03 12.12
CA THR A 302 -32.06 -1.74 13.55
C THR A 302 -32.86 -2.85 14.26
N ALA A 303 -33.68 -3.61 13.52
CA ALA A 303 -34.49 -4.69 14.09
C ALA A 303 -33.72 -5.99 14.33
N ASN A 304 -32.72 -6.30 13.49
CA ASN A 304 -32.02 -7.58 13.51
C ASN A 304 -30.55 -7.51 13.93
N VAL A 305 -29.96 -6.30 14.06
CA VAL A 305 -28.54 -6.10 14.42
C VAL A 305 -28.15 -6.77 15.73
N LYS A 306 -29.09 -6.95 16.66
CA LYS A 306 -28.87 -7.67 17.92
C LYS A 306 -28.39 -9.14 17.73
N ASN A 307 -28.61 -9.71 16.57
CA ASN A 307 -28.20 -11.08 16.21
C ASN A 307 -26.87 -11.09 15.41
N LEU A 308 -26.22 -9.94 15.23
CA LEU A 308 -24.98 -9.84 14.51
C LEU A 308 -23.84 -10.54 15.27
N ALA A 309 -23.07 -11.36 14.59
CA ALA A 309 -22.00 -12.14 15.20
C ALA A 309 -20.79 -12.24 14.25
N PRO A 310 -19.57 -12.46 14.75
CA PRO A 310 -18.42 -12.77 13.92
C PRO A 310 -18.68 -13.99 13.06
N ARG A 311 -18.35 -13.91 11.79
CA ARG A 311 -18.43 -15.01 10.83
C ARG A 311 -17.06 -15.62 10.56
N TRP A 312 -16.08 -14.76 10.46
CA TRP A 312 -14.69 -15.15 10.35
C TRP A 312 -13.79 -14.04 10.88
N MET A 313 -12.57 -14.42 11.22
CA MET A 313 -11.49 -13.53 11.61
C MET A 313 -10.21 -13.99 10.92
N PHE A 314 -9.45 -13.05 10.41
CA PHE A 314 -8.15 -13.27 9.80
C PHE A 314 -7.10 -12.42 10.52
N ALA A 315 -6.13 -13.07 11.15
CA ALA A 315 -4.97 -12.40 11.73
C ALA A 315 -3.99 -12.06 10.60
N VAL A 316 -3.75 -10.77 10.38
CA VAL A 316 -2.75 -10.30 9.41
C VAL A 316 -1.36 -10.59 10.00
N PRO A 317 -0.46 -11.29 9.27
CA PRO A 317 0.86 -11.64 9.78
C PRO A 317 1.62 -10.40 10.25
N GLU A 318 2.16 -10.45 11.46
CA GLU A 318 2.75 -9.30 12.12
C GLU A 318 4.13 -8.90 11.60
N GLN A 319 4.34 -7.58 11.46
CA GLN A 319 5.62 -6.90 11.44
C GLN A 319 5.51 -5.65 12.35
N GLY A 320 5.64 -5.81 13.67
CA GLY A 320 5.53 -4.71 14.66
C GLY A 320 4.17 -4.63 15.38
N ASN A 321 4.05 -3.75 16.38
CA ASN A 321 2.93 -3.65 17.32
C ASN A 321 1.83 -2.63 16.94
N GLN A 322 1.80 -2.12 15.70
CA GLN A 322 0.82 -1.11 15.31
C GLN A 322 -0.52 -1.73 14.89
N ALA A 323 -1.61 -1.07 15.27
CA ALA A 323 -2.95 -1.40 14.79
C ALA A 323 -3.08 -1.14 13.29
N LEU A 324 -3.90 -1.93 12.61
CA LEU A 324 -4.18 -1.72 11.20
C LEU A 324 -5.05 -0.47 10.99
N GLU A 325 -4.66 0.38 10.03
CA GLU A 325 -5.44 1.54 9.59
C GLU A 325 -6.17 1.29 8.26
N GLY A 326 -5.83 0.20 7.58
CA GLY A 326 -6.36 -0.13 6.26
C GLY A 326 -7.85 -0.44 6.27
N THR A 327 -8.58 0.13 5.30
CA THR A 327 -9.93 -0.31 4.98
C THR A 327 -9.86 -1.43 3.95
N PRO A 328 -10.47 -2.60 4.20
CA PRO A 328 -10.58 -3.64 3.20
C PRO A 328 -11.33 -3.17 1.95
N VAL A 329 -10.87 -3.56 0.78
CA VAL A 329 -11.59 -3.40 -0.50
C VAL A 329 -12.14 -4.74 -0.92
N VAL A 330 -13.42 -4.81 -1.32
CA VAL A 330 -14.07 -6.05 -1.76
C VAL A 330 -14.61 -5.90 -3.17
N VAL A 331 -14.18 -6.79 -4.05
CA VAL A 331 -14.60 -6.86 -5.45
C VAL A 331 -14.80 -8.31 -5.87
N ASP A 332 -15.97 -8.65 -6.41
CA ASP A 332 -16.30 -9.99 -6.89
C ASP A 332 -16.03 -11.11 -5.84
N GLY A 333 -16.31 -10.85 -4.57
CA GLY A 333 -16.11 -11.79 -3.47
C GLY A 333 -14.66 -11.95 -3.00
N VAL A 334 -13.72 -11.20 -3.56
CA VAL A 334 -12.31 -11.14 -3.10
C VAL A 334 -12.09 -9.89 -2.28
N MET A 335 -11.59 -10.05 -1.05
CA MET A 335 -11.23 -8.96 -0.14
C MET A 335 -9.72 -8.73 -0.18
N TYR A 336 -9.32 -7.48 -0.36
CA TYR A 336 -7.92 -7.05 -0.32
C TYR A 336 -7.67 -6.27 0.97
N VAL A 337 -6.73 -6.74 1.75
CA VAL A 337 -6.30 -6.12 3.00
C VAL A 337 -4.83 -5.76 2.92
N THR A 338 -4.46 -4.68 3.58
CA THR A 338 -3.10 -4.16 3.53
C THR A 338 -2.50 -4.01 4.90
N ARG A 339 -1.19 -4.07 4.90
CA ARG A 339 -0.29 -3.54 5.88
C ARG A 339 0.86 -2.88 5.13
N VAL A 340 1.78 -2.17 5.81
CA VAL A 340 2.94 -1.60 5.14
C VAL A 340 3.63 -2.66 4.27
N ASN A 341 3.89 -2.33 3.01
CA ASN A 341 4.58 -3.18 2.03
C ASN A 341 3.98 -4.58 1.84
N THR A 342 2.74 -4.79 2.28
CA THR A 342 2.06 -6.10 2.20
C THR A 342 0.62 -5.93 1.72
N VAL A 343 0.22 -6.78 0.77
CA VAL A 343 -1.16 -6.93 0.30
C VAL A 343 -1.54 -8.41 0.39
N ILE A 344 -2.70 -8.68 0.96
CA ILE A 344 -3.25 -10.04 1.09
C ILE A 344 -4.63 -10.06 0.45
N ALA A 345 -4.86 -11.00 -0.46
CA ALA A 345 -6.18 -11.28 -0.99
C ALA A 345 -6.82 -12.42 -0.21
N LEU A 346 -8.05 -12.20 0.24
CA LEU A 346 -8.85 -13.15 1.01
C LEU A 346 -10.14 -13.48 0.25
N ASP A 347 -10.63 -14.68 0.42
CA ASP A 347 -12.02 -15.01 0.13
C ASP A 347 -12.93 -14.27 1.13
N ALA A 348 -13.70 -13.30 0.66
CA ALA A 348 -14.52 -12.43 1.51
C ALA A 348 -15.64 -13.19 2.25
N ARG A 349 -16.01 -14.40 1.78
CA ARG A 349 -17.01 -15.27 2.43
C ARG A 349 -16.46 -15.95 3.68
N SER A 350 -15.17 -16.36 3.64
CA SER A 350 -14.57 -17.25 4.65
C SER A 350 -13.34 -16.68 5.36
N GLY A 351 -12.77 -15.57 4.87
CA GLY A 351 -11.53 -15.01 5.37
C GLY A 351 -10.27 -15.81 5.00
N ARG A 352 -10.38 -16.81 4.12
CA ARG A 352 -9.22 -17.63 3.73
C ARG A 352 -8.32 -16.88 2.75
N PRO A 353 -6.98 -16.94 2.95
CA PRO A 353 -6.05 -16.29 2.02
C PRO A 353 -6.07 -16.99 0.66
N ILE A 354 -6.02 -16.18 -0.40
CA ILE A 354 -5.89 -16.59 -1.80
C ILE A 354 -4.43 -16.43 -2.25
N TRP A 355 -3.88 -15.24 -2.03
CA TRP A 355 -2.48 -14.93 -2.29
C TRP A 355 -2.01 -13.80 -1.35
N GLN A 356 -0.70 -13.66 -1.23
CA GLN A 356 -0.03 -12.58 -0.50
C GLN A 356 1.15 -12.06 -1.32
N TYR A 357 1.27 -10.75 -1.38
CA TYR A 357 2.47 -10.03 -1.81
C TYR A 357 3.09 -9.35 -0.59
N SER A 358 4.41 -9.42 -0.45
CA SER A 358 5.15 -8.71 0.59
C SER A 358 6.54 -8.31 0.07
N ARG A 359 7.02 -7.16 0.51
CA ARG A 359 8.42 -6.73 0.34
C ARG A 359 9.00 -6.27 1.68
N PRO A 360 10.33 -6.34 1.86
CA PRO A 360 10.96 -5.87 3.09
C PRO A 360 10.67 -4.38 3.35
N SER A 361 10.62 -4.00 4.62
CA SER A 361 10.56 -2.59 5.03
C SER A 361 11.85 -1.87 4.65
N SER A 362 11.71 -0.63 4.23
CA SER A 362 12.85 0.22 3.88
C SER A 362 13.59 0.68 5.13
N LYS A 363 14.91 0.88 5.01
CA LYS A 363 15.74 1.35 6.12
C LYS A 363 15.95 2.87 6.04
N GLY A 364 16.06 3.50 7.21
CA GLY A 364 16.40 4.93 7.30
C GLY A 364 15.23 5.87 7.01
N LEU A 365 13.99 5.35 7.01
CA LEU A 365 12.79 6.18 6.94
C LEU A 365 12.54 6.87 8.28
N VAL A 366 11.88 8.03 8.22
CA VAL A 366 11.41 8.79 9.38
C VAL A 366 9.91 9.07 9.22
N GLY A 367 9.25 9.50 10.29
CA GLY A 367 7.85 9.86 10.29
C GLY A 367 6.89 8.68 10.15
N ASP A 368 5.66 8.96 9.76
CA ASP A 368 4.54 8.01 9.72
C ASP A 368 4.77 6.82 8.78
N ALA A 369 5.48 7.01 7.67
CA ALA A 369 5.83 5.91 6.78
C ALA A 369 6.73 4.89 7.48
N ALA A 370 7.68 5.34 8.31
CA ALA A 370 8.53 4.48 9.13
C ALA A 370 7.72 3.73 10.20
N GLY A 371 6.62 4.30 10.65
CA GLY A 371 5.67 3.72 11.58
C GLY A 371 4.90 2.50 11.05
N GLY A 372 4.95 2.23 9.75
CA GLY A 372 4.31 1.05 9.16
C GLY A 372 2.83 1.21 8.81
N ILE A 373 2.42 2.41 8.45
CA ILE A 373 1.03 2.75 8.10
C ILE A 373 0.75 2.48 6.61
N ASN A 374 -0.37 1.83 6.31
CA ASN A 374 -0.95 1.73 4.97
C ASN A 374 -2.47 1.64 5.08
N ARG A 375 -3.20 2.50 4.32
CA ARG A 375 -4.66 2.64 4.46
C ARG A 375 -5.48 1.84 3.45
N GLY A 376 -4.85 1.15 2.50
CA GLY A 376 -5.58 0.28 1.59
C GLY A 376 -5.07 0.26 0.15
N VAL A 377 -5.84 -0.37 -0.71
CA VAL A 377 -5.57 -0.50 -2.15
C VAL A 377 -6.59 0.24 -2.99
N ALA A 378 -6.24 0.47 -4.27
CA ALA A 378 -7.20 0.75 -5.33
C ALA A 378 -7.24 -0.42 -6.32
N VAL A 379 -8.35 -0.53 -7.08
CA VAL A 379 -8.57 -1.62 -8.04
C VAL A 379 -8.96 -1.05 -9.39
N LEU A 380 -8.34 -1.50 -10.48
CA LEU A 380 -8.78 -1.24 -11.85
C LEU A 380 -8.34 -2.39 -12.76
N GLY A 381 -9.27 -2.90 -13.56
CA GLY A 381 -8.96 -3.97 -14.49
C GLY A 381 -8.54 -5.25 -13.77
N ASP A 382 -7.39 -5.74 -14.16
CA ASP A 382 -6.70 -6.89 -13.57
C ASP A 382 -5.67 -6.50 -12.49
N ARG A 383 -5.70 -5.23 -11.99
CA ARG A 383 -4.69 -4.66 -11.13
C ARG A 383 -5.19 -4.24 -9.77
N ILE A 384 -4.30 -4.37 -8.81
CA ILE A 384 -4.36 -3.76 -7.48
C ILE A 384 -3.22 -2.76 -7.39
N PHE A 385 -3.51 -1.54 -6.94
CA PHE A 385 -2.53 -0.50 -6.71
C PHE A 385 -2.34 -0.28 -5.21
N VAL A 386 -1.11 -0.17 -4.79
CA VAL A 386 -0.74 0.04 -3.38
C VAL A 386 0.51 0.92 -3.29
N VAL A 387 0.56 1.77 -2.27
CA VAL A 387 1.76 2.55 -1.95
C VAL A 387 2.66 1.78 -0.99
N THR A 388 3.94 2.11 -0.99
CA THR A 388 4.95 1.54 -0.09
C THR A 388 5.51 2.59 0.87
N ASP A 389 6.17 2.13 1.93
CA ASP A 389 6.80 2.98 2.95
C ASP A 389 7.79 4.00 2.38
N ASN A 390 8.48 3.66 1.30
CA ASN A 390 9.47 4.51 0.63
C ASN A 390 8.93 5.32 -0.55
N ALA A 391 7.66 5.68 -0.50
CA ALA A 391 6.98 6.52 -1.50
C ALA A 391 7.04 5.97 -2.93
N HIS A 392 6.85 4.66 -3.12
CA HIS A 392 6.58 4.05 -4.41
C HIS A 392 5.10 3.70 -4.57
N LEU A 393 4.63 3.68 -5.80
CA LEU A 393 3.33 3.14 -6.19
C LEU A 393 3.56 1.85 -6.97
N LEU A 394 2.91 0.77 -6.53
CA LEU A 394 3.00 -0.55 -7.16
C LEU A 394 1.70 -0.91 -7.85
N ALA A 395 1.77 -1.63 -8.97
CA ALA A 395 0.66 -2.42 -9.47
C ALA A 395 0.94 -3.90 -9.30
N LEU A 396 -0.02 -4.61 -8.74
CA LEU A 396 -0.02 -6.06 -8.59
C LEU A 396 -1.12 -6.68 -9.44
N ASN A 397 -0.89 -7.88 -9.96
CA ASN A 397 -1.95 -8.65 -10.60
C ASN A 397 -3.01 -9.06 -9.56
N ARG A 398 -4.27 -8.73 -9.83
CA ARG A 398 -5.39 -8.97 -8.91
C ARG A 398 -5.64 -10.44 -8.58
N VAL A 399 -5.28 -11.34 -9.51
CA VAL A 399 -5.59 -12.77 -9.39
C VAL A 399 -4.55 -13.52 -8.57
N ASN A 400 -3.26 -13.17 -8.71
CA ASN A 400 -2.17 -13.94 -8.11
C ASN A 400 -1.15 -13.11 -7.32
N GLY A 401 -1.31 -11.77 -7.24
CA GLY A 401 -0.42 -10.88 -6.51
C GLY A 401 0.94 -10.62 -7.19
N ALA A 402 1.12 -11.02 -8.46
CA ALA A 402 2.35 -10.76 -9.21
C ALA A 402 2.59 -9.26 -9.37
N LEU A 403 3.85 -8.81 -9.17
CA LEU A 403 4.24 -7.42 -9.39
C LEU A 403 4.24 -7.11 -10.89
N LEU A 404 3.47 -6.11 -11.30
CA LEU A 404 3.33 -5.70 -12.70
C LEU A 404 4.22 -4.52 -13.05
N TRP A 405 4.27 -3.52 -12.17
CA TRP A 405 5.18 -2.37 -12.25
C TRP A 405 5.39 -1.74 -10.87
N ASP A 406 6.48 -0.99 -10.74
CA ASP A 406 6.92 -0.28 -9.53
C ASP A 406 7.40 1.12 -9.95
N SER A 407 6.75 2.17 -9.46
CA SER A 407 7.04 3.56 -9.83
C SER A 407 7.35 4.41 -8.60
N GLU A 408 8.50 5.08 -8.60
CA GLU A 408 8.88 6.01 -7.56
C GLU A 408 8.02 7.29 -7.67
N MET A 409 7.35 7.67 -6.58
CA MET A 409 6.60 8.92 -6.46
C MET A 409 7.49 10.07 -5.99
N ALA A 410 8.37 9.79 -5.03
CA ALA A 410 9.27 10.76 -4.43
C ALA A 410 10.49 10.07 -3.80
N ASP A 411 11.59 10.82 -3.66
CA ASP A 411 12.83 10.33 -3.04
C ASP A 411 12.68 10.19 -1.51
N SER A 412 12.56 8.96 -1.03
CA SER A 412 12.38 8.67 0.41
C SER A 412 13.57 9.13 1.28
N ARG A 413 14.75 9.32 0.70
CA ARG A 413 15.91 9.88 1.42
C ARG A 413 15.72 11.36 1.80
N LYS A 414 14.72 12.03 1.20
CA LYS A 414 14.27 13.38 1.53
C LYS A 414 13.02 13.36 2.40
N HIS A 415 12.80 12.30 3.18
CA HIS A 415 11.73 12.09 4.15
C HIS A 415 10.34 11.84 3.54
N TYR A 416 10.24 11.66 2.22
CA TYR A 416 8.97 11.28 1.62
C TYR A 416 8.62 9.83 1.94
N GLY A 417 7.38 9.63 2.38
CA GLY A 417 6.72 8.36 2.50
C GLY A 417 5.37 8.36 1.78
N ALA A 418 4.61 7.27 1.90
CA ALA A 418 3.24 7.23 1.43
C ALA A 418 2.40 6.28 2.29
N THR A 419 1.23 6.74 2.72
CA THR A 419 0.34 6.05 3.66
C THR A 419 -1.09 5.93 3.16
N SER A 420 -1.48 6.68 2.10
CA SER A 420 -2.84 6.70 1.56
C SER A 420 -3.20 5.41 0.80
N ALA A 421 -4.49 5.10 0.73
CA ALA A 421 -4.99 4.26 -0.34
C ALA A 421 -4.97 5.06 -1.66
N PRO A 422 -4.43 4.54 -2.77
CA PRO A 422 -4.50 5.24 -4.05
C PRO A 422 -5.95 5.43 -4.52
N LEU A 423 -6.18 6.45 -5.36
CA LEU A 423 -7.48 6.70 -5.99
C LEU A 423 -7.38 6.50 -7.51
N VAL A 424 -8.24 5.66 -8.06
CA VAL A 424 -8.35 5.51 -9.52
C VAL A 424 -9.34 6.53 -10.07
N VAL A 425 -8.96 7.23 -11.14
CA VAL A 425 -9.84 8.12 -11.93
C VAL A 425 -9.60 7.87 -13.42
N GLY A 426 -10.57 7.27 -14.09
CA GLY A 426 -10.42 6.83 -15.48
C GLY A 426 -9.33 5.79 -15.64
N ASN A 427 -8.26 6.13 -16.35
CA ASN A 427 -7.06 5.31 -16.55
C ASN A 427 -5.86 5.79 -15.72
N LEU A 428 -6.09 6.64 -14.74
CA LEU A 428 -5.04 7.18 -13.88
C LEU A 428 -5.16 6.61 -12.47
N VAL A 429 -4.01 6.40 -11.85
CA VAL A 429 -3.88 6.11 -10.42
C VAL A 429 -3.24 7.31 -9.75
N ILE A 430 -3.92 7.87 -8.77
CA ILE A 430 -3.54 9.11 -8.10
C ILE A 430 -3.19 8.79 -6.66
N SER A 431 -2.06 9.30 -6.20
CA SER A 431 -1.61 9.14 -4.83
C SER A 431 -0.81 10.35 -4.35
N GLY A 432 -1.01 10.66 -3.08
CA GLY A 432 -0.24 11.68 -2.38
C GLY A 432 0.96 11.10 -1.63
N VAL A 433 1.67 11.99 -0.92
CA VAL A 433 2.84 11.66 -0.10
C VAL A 433 2.62 12.04 1.35
N SER A 434 3.25 11.31 2.26
CA SER A 434 3.41 11.63 3.69
C SER A 434 4.83 12.16 3.97
N GLY A 435 5.08 12.58 5.20
CA GLY A 435 6.32 13.22 5.64
C GLY A 435 6.13 14.72 5.87
N GLY A 436 4.90 15.15 6.16
CA GLY A 436 4.56 16.54 6.44
C GLY A 436 5.47 17.13 7.51
N ASP A 437 5.41 16.58 8.71
CA ASP A 437 6.14 17.09 9.89
C ASP A 437 7.67 16.93 9.79
N GLU A 438 8.17 16.24 8.77
CA GLU A 438 9.61 16.10 8.48
C GLU A 438 10.12 17.13 7.47
N GLY A 439 9.30 18.12 7.09
CA GLY A 439 9.71 19.20 6.21
C GLY A 439 9.89 18.79 4.75
N ILE A 440 8.96 18.04 4.20
CA ILE A 440 8.89 17.79 2.75
C ILE A 440 8.26 18.98 2.03
N ARG A 441 8.29 18.98 0.71
CA ARG A 441 7.38 19.77 -0.13
C ARG A 441 6.26 18.88 -0.62
N GLY A 442 5.04 19.09 -0.13
CA GLY A 442 3.89 18.24 -0.42
C GLY A 442 3.55 18.18 -1.91
N GLN A 443 3.12 17.01 -2.36
CA GLN A 443 2.81 16.78 -3.77
C GLN A 443 1.75 15.71 -3.96
N LEU A 444 0.96 15.84 -5.02
CA LEU A 444 0.04 14.83 -5.51
C LEU A 444 0.51 14.37 -6.90
N ASN A 445 0.49 13.07 -7.14
CA ASN A 445 1.00 12.47 -8.36
C ASN A 445 -0.06 11.62 -9.05
N ALA A 446 -0.08 11.63 -10.38
CA ALA A 446 -0.85 10.70 -11.19
C ALA A 446 0.05 9.85 -12.07
N PHE A 447 -0.32 8.58 -12.18
CA PHE A 447 0.37 7.60 -13.00
C PHE A 447 -0.62 6.91 -13.94
N ASP A 448 -0.16 6.55 -15.13
CA ASP A 448 -0.93 5.69 -16.02
C ASP A 448 -1.11 4.30 -15.39
N ALA A 449 -2.34 3.86 -15.23
CA ALA A 449 -2.67 2.61 -14.56
C ALA A 449 -2.13 1.37 -15.28
N GLY A 450 -1.94 1.47 -16.60
CA GLY A 450 -1.42 0.39 -17.43
C GLY A 450 0.08 0.20 -17.28
N SER A 451 0.84 1.27 -17.39
CA SER A 451 2.31 1.25 -17.52
C SER A 451 3.05 1.68 -16.26
N GLY A 452 2.39 2.37 -15.32
CA GLY A 452 3.05 3.03 -14.20
C GLY A 452 3.82 4.29 -14.59
N ALA A 453 3.71 4.77 -15.83
CA ALA A 453 4.36 6.00 -16.26
C ALA A 453 3.77 7.21 -15.50
N HIS A 454 4.64 8.06 -14.99
CA HIS A 454 4.23 9.31 -14.35
C HIS A 454 3.60 10.25 -15.40
N VAL A 455 2.42 10.80 -15.09
CA VAL A 455 1.64 11.65 -16.01
C VAL A 455 1.73 13.11 -15.62
N TRP A 456 1.42 13.43 -14.36
CA TRP A 456 1.52 14.79 -13.83
C TRP A 456 1.80 14.81 -12.32
N ARG A 457 2.30 15.98 -11.85
CA ARG A 457 2.49 16.32 -10.44
C ARG A 457 1.88 17.66 -10.14
N PHE A 458 1.13 17.73 -9.05
CA PHE A 458 0.69 18.98 -8.43
C PHE A 458 1.48 19.20 -7.14
N TRP A 459 2.10 20.38 -7.00
CA TRP A 459 2.77 20.79 -5.79
C TRP A 459 1.80 21.51 -4.85
N SER A 460 1.63 21.06 -3.61
CA SER A 460 0.80 21.73 -2.61
C SER A 460 1.42 23.07 -2.14
N ILE A 461 2.75 23.18 -2.26
CA ILE A 461 3.47 24.43 -2.06
C ILE A 461 3.87 24.95 -3.44
N PRO A 462 3.30 26.06 -3.93
CA PRO A 462 3.57 26.59 -5.28
C PRO A 462 5.01 27.06 -5.45
N GLU A 463 5.56 26.95 -6.68
CA GLU A 463 6.93 27.42 -6.97
C GLU A 463 7.06 28.94 -6.94
N LYS A 464 6.01 29.62 -7.35
CA LYS A 464 5.91 31.07 -7.36
C LYS A 464 4.80 31.45 -6.38
N SER A 465 5.13 31.62 -5.12
CA SER A 465 4.22 32.30 -4.20
C SER A 465 4.30 33.81 -4.43
N ALA A 466 3.22 34.54 -4.12
CA ALA A 466 3.33 35.96 -3.84
C ALA A 466 4.45 36.16 -2.79
N ALA A 467 5.33 37.10 -2.98
CA ALA A 467 6.59 37.25 -2.25
C ALA A 467 6.47 37.26 -0.72
N ASP A 468 5.27 37.45 -0.20
CA ASP A 468 4.96 37.52 1.23
C ASP A 468 4.28 36.30 1.82
N ASP A 469 3.90 35.31 1.00
CA ASP A 469 3.14 34.15 1.49
C ASP A 469 4.04 33.02 2.04
N TRP A 470 5.14 32.78 1.34
CA TRP A 470 6.20 31.85 1.72
C TRP A 470 7.55 32.55 1.64
N ALA A 471 8.11 32.98 2.77
CA ALA A 471 9.39 33.68 2.78
C ALA A 471 10.56 32.68 2.59
N GLY A 472 11.28 32.82 1.46
CA GLY A 472 12.61 32.23 1.29
C GLY A 472 12.69 30.70 1.36
N ARG A 473 13.35 30.16 2.39
CA ARG A 473 13.66 28.72 2.56
C ARG A 473 12.46 27.82 2.87
N ALA A 474 11.33 28.38 3.26
CA ALA A 474 10.12 27.65 3.60
C ALA A 474 9.53 26.88 2.40
N LEU A 475 9.81 27.29 1.16
CA LEU A 475 9.26 26.63 -0.02
C LEU A 475 9.69 25.17 -0.18
N GLU A 476 10.93 24.83 0.12
CA GLU A 476 11.44 23.47 -0.03
C GLU A 476 11.01 22.54 1.11
N HIS A 477 10.66 23.12 2.27
CA HIS A 477 10.33 22.43 3.50
C HIS A 477 9.01 22.90 4.11
N GLY A 478 8.10 23.41 3.26
CA GLY A 478 6.83 24.00 3.68
C GLY A 478 5.75 22.99 4.05
N CYS A 479 6.01 21.71 3.96
CA CYS A 479 5.09 20.62 4.26
C CYS A 479 3.88 20.54 3.34
N GLY A 480 2.64 20.67 3.81
CA GLY A 480 1.45 20.54 2.96
C GLY A 480 1.28 19.12 2.40
N ALA A 481 1.48 18.11 3.23
CA ALA A 481 1.41 16.70 2.81
C ALA A 481 0.00 16.32 2.33
N THR A 482 -0.07 15.38 1.39
CA THR A 482 -1.30 14.92 0.73
C THR A 482 -1.61 13.47 1.12
N TRP A 483 -1.36 13.14 2.38
CA TRP A 483 -1.21 11.80 2.91
C TRP A 483 -2.52 11.01 3.08
N LEU A 484 -3.69 11.64 2.91
CA LEU A 484 -4.99 10.97 2.94
C LEU A 484 -5.63 10.94 1.54
N THR A 485 -6.50 9.96 1.31
CA THR A 485 -7.16 9.75 0.02
C THR A 485 -8.24 10.81 -0.22
N GLY A 486 -8.18 11.46 -1.37
CA GLY A 486 -9.18 12.41 -1.84
C GLY A 486 -10.44 11.77 -2.42
N THR A 487 -11.24 12.58 -3.11
CA THR A 487 -12.51 12.20 -3.73
C THR A 487 -12.57 12.60 -5.19
N TYR A 488 -13.50 12.01 -5.93
CA TYR A 488 -13.72 12.38 -7.32
C TYR A 488 -15.19 12.67 -7.60
N ASP A 489 -15.46 13.84 -8.12
CA ASP A 489 -16.77 14.24 -8.61
C ASP A 489 -16.92 13.90 -10.10
N ASN A 490 -17.63 12.82 -10.39
CA ASN A 490 -17.86 12.35 -11.76
C ASN A 490 -18.73 13.32 -12.59
N GLU A 491 -19.52 14.18 -11.94
CA GLU A 491 -20.41 15.12 -12.64
C GLU A 491 -19.69 16.39 -13.07
N THR A 492 -18.81 16.93 -12.21
CA THR A 492 -17.99 18.13 -12.55
C THR A 492 -16.65 17.76 -13.18
N GLY A 493 -16.29 16.47 -13.18
CA GLY A 493 -14.99 15.99 -13.64
C GLY A 493 -13.85 16.55 -12.79
N SER A 494 -14.04 16.69 -11.47
CA SER A 494 -13.07 17.31 -10.57
C SER A 494 -12.49 16.29 -9.58
N LEU A 495 -11.18 16.20 -9.54
CA LEU A 495 -10.43 15.51 -8.48
C LEU A 495 -10.34 16.49 -7.29
N ILE A 496 -10.87 16.10 -6.15
CA ILE A 496 -10.90 16.94 -4.95
C ILE A 496 -9.99 16.31 -3.90
N TRP A 497 -8.95 17.04 -3.48
CA TRP A 497 -7.93 16.50 -2.62
C TRP A 497 -7.67 17.39 -1.41
N PRO A 498 -7.61 16.82 -0.18
CA PRO A 498 -7.29 17.54 1.03
C PRO A 498 -5.77 17.66 1.21
N ILE A 499 -5.31 18.76 1.81
CA ILE A 499 -3.90 19.08 2.01
C ILE A 499 -3.65 19.39 3.48
N GLY A 500 -2.53 18.91 4.00
CA GLY A 500 -2.10 19.06 5.37
C GLY A 500 -1.47 20.40 5.73
N ASN A 501 -0.96 20.48 6.95
CA ASN A 501 -0.42 21.64 7.61
C ASN A 501 0.86 22.23 6.97
N PRO A 502 1.20 23.48 7.24
CA PRO A 502 2.49 24.08 6.87
C PRO A 502 3.55 23.83 7.95
N CYS A 503 4.83 23.73 7.57
CA CYS A 503 5.97 23.66 8.48
C CYS A 503 6.80 24.95 8.55
N PRO A 504 7.48 25.17 9.69
CA PRO A 504 7.39 24.41 10.94
C PRO A 504 6.02 24.57 11.61
N ASP A 505 5.49 23.50 12.22
CA ASP A 505 4.08 23.36 12.60
C ASP A 505 3.60 24.45 13.58
N PHE A 506 4.43 24.75 14.62
CA PHE A 506 4.05 25.65 15.70
C PHE A 506 4.70 27.04 15.63
N ASN A 507 5.51 27.31 14.59
CA ASN A 507 6.18 28.60 14.42
C ASN A 507 6.03 29.13 13.00
N GLY A 508 5.23 30.19 12.83
CA GLY A 508 4.99 30.86 11.55
C GLY A 508 5.88 32.09 11.29
N ASP A 509 6.90 32.36 12.12
CA ASP A 509 7.67 33.60 12.04
C ASP A 509 8.40 33.77 10.70
N GLU A 510 8.77 32.66 10.04
CA GLU A 510 9.44 32.64 8.73
C GLU A 510 8.49 32.39 7.54
N ARG A 511 7.17 32.23 7.79
CA ARG A 511 6.15 31.97 6.77
C ARG A 511 4.89 32.79 7.00
N LYS A 512 4.99 34.11 6.98
CA LYS A 512 4.00 35.08 7.49
C LYS A 512 2.67 35.15 6.76
N GLY A 513 2.55 34.65 5.53
CA GLY A 513 1.33 34.67 4.73
C GLY A 513 0.34 33.56 5.09
N ASP A 514 -0.67 33.40 4.25
CA ASP A 514 -1.69 32.35 4.40
C ASP A 514 -1.14 30.93 4.21
N ASN A 515 0.04 30.80 3.58
CA ASN A 515 0.74 29.54 3.29
C ASN A 515 -0.04 28.61 2.36
N LEU A 516 -0.57 29.15 1.25
CA LEU A 516 -1.29 28.36 0.24
C LEU A 516 -0.36 27.31 -0.41
N PHE A 517 -0.85 26.05 -0.58
CA PHE A 517 -2.22 25.54 -0.37
C PHE A 517 -2.30 24.61 0.86
N THR A 518 -1.59 24.89 1.95
CA THR A 518 -1.73 24.12 3.18
C THR A 518 -3.10 24.32 3.80
N ASP A 519 -3.55 23.36 4.61
CA ASP A 519 -4.86 23.34 5.29
C ASP A 519 -6.04 23.65 4.38
N SER A 520 -5.97 23.11 3.18
CA SER A 520 -6.90 23.42 2.09
C SER A 520 -7.53 22.14 1.52
N VAL A 521 -8.65 22.35 0.85
CA VAL A 521 -9.12 21.43 -0.18
C VAL A 521 -8.88 22.06 -1.55
N VAL A 522 -8.29 21.27 -2.47
CA VAL A 522 -8.06 21.69 -3.85
C VAL A 522 -8.88 20.85 -4.80
N ALA A 523 -9.44 21.46 -5.84
CA ALA A 523 -10.04 20.74 -6.97
C ALA A 523 -9.13 20.85 -8.18
N LEU A 524 -8.78 19.71 -8.75
CA LEU A 524 -7.87 19.60 -9.88
C LEU A 524 -8.59 18.98 -11.09
N ASP A 525 -8.12 19.32 -12.28
CA ASP A 525 -8.40 18.52 -13.45
C ASP A 525 -7.65 17.18 -13.35
N PRO A 526 -8.34 16.04 -13.35
CA PRO A 526 -7.70 14.75 -13.12
C PRO A 526 -6.73 14.32 -14.23
N LYS A 527 -6.86 14.89 -15.46
CA LYS A 527 -6.00 14.55 -16.59
C LYS A 527 -4.68 15.30 -16.59
N THR A 528 -4.66 16.53 -16.07
CA THR A 528 -3.52 17.43 -16.15
C THR A 528 -2.94 17.84 -14.81
N GLY A 529 -3.65 17.60 -13.69
CA GLY A 529 -3.28 18.10 -12.37
C GLY A 529 -3.46 19.62 -12.20
N THR A 530 -4.10 20.30 -13.18
CA THR A 530 -4.30 21.75 -13.13
C THR A 530 -5.34 22.14 -12.10
N LEU A 531 -5.01 23.13 -11.27
CA LEU A 531 -5.91 23.65 -10.26
C LEU A 531 -7.13 24.34 -10.91
N LYS A 532 -8.32 23.93 -10.48
CA LYS A 532 -9.61 24.55 -10.85
C LYS A 532 -10.05 25.58 -9.81
N TRP A 533 -10.01 25.20 -8.55
CA TRP A 533 -10.33 26.06 -7.40
C TRP A 533 -9.73 25.45 -6.11
N HIS A 534 -9.66 26.25 -5.05
CA HIS A 534 -9.31 25.83 -3.71
C HIS A 534 -10.17 26.54 -2.66
N TYR A 535 -10.19 25.98 -1.45
CA TYR A 535 -10.68 26.63 -0.23
C TYR A 535 -9.75 26.28 0.92
N GLN A 536 -9.30 27.28 1.66
CA GLN A 536 -8.41 27.12 2.80
C GLN A 536 -9.19 27.24 4.11
N PHE A 537 -9.09 26.22 4.97
CA PHE A 537 -9.83 26.14 6.24
C PHE A 537 -9.14 26.89 7.37
N THR A 538 -7.81 26.80 7.45
CA THR A 538 -6.98 27.41 8.50
C THR A 538 -5.82 28.17 7.86
N PRO A 539 -6.03 29.43 7.40
CA PRO A 539 -4.94 30.26 6.91
C PRO A 539 -3.88 30.46 8.00
N HIS A 540 -2.59 30.34 7.64
CA HIS A 540 -1.47 30.50 8.57
C HIS A 540 -1.57 29.59 9.80
N ASP A 541 -1.83 28.30 9.60
CA ASP A 541 -1.92 27.37 10.72
C ASP A 541 -0.64 27.31 11.55
N LEU A 542 -0.80 27.26 12.87
CA LEU A 542 0.26 27.18 13.89
C LEU A 542 -0.03 26.08 14.91
N HIS A 543 -0.83 25.08 14.55
CA HIS A 543 -1.39 24.12 15.51
C HIS A 543 -1.28 22.69 15.02
N ASP A 544 -0.76 22.45 13.80
CA ASP A 544 -0.72 21.14 13.16
C ASP A 544 -2.16 20.62 12.91
N TRP A 545 -3.03 21.46 12.34
CA TRP A 545 -4.40 21.10 12.05
C TRP A 545 -4.63 20.74 10.58
N ASP A 546 -3.86 19.78 10.12
CA ASP A 546 -4.10 19.19 8.80
C ASP A 546 -5.57 19.24 8.36
N ALA A 547 -5.86 19.81 7.21
CA ALA A 547 -7.21 19.74 6.63
C ALA A 547 -7.43 18.47 5.80
N THR A 548 -6.86 17.35 6.26
CA THR A 548 -6.81 16.09 5.51
C THR A 548 -8.07 15.23 5.66
N GLU A 549 -9.06 15.65 6.45
CA GLU A 549 -10.35 14.95 6.51
C GLU A 549 -10.96 14.85 5.10
N THR A 550 -11.56 13.69 4.81
CA THR A 550 -12.12 13.42 3.50
C THR A 550 -13.19 14.45 3.10
N PRO A 551 -13.02 15.19 1.99
CA PRO A 551 -14.05 16.08 1.48
C PRO A 551 -15.21 15.26 0.93
N MET A 552 -16.31 15.16 1.68
CA MET A 552 -17.45 14.33 1.33
C MET A 552 -18.38 15.05 0.36
N LEU A 553 -18.65 14.44 -0.80
CA LEU A 553 -19.52 15.00 -1.84
C LEU A 553 -20.96 14.52 -1.65
N VAL A 554 -21.89 15.47 -1.52
CA VAL A 554 -23.32 15.19 -1.29
C VAL A 554 -24.19 16.08 -2.18
N ASP A 555 -25.21 15.49 -2.79
CA ASP A 555 -26.30 16.21 -3.43
C ASP A 555 -27.49 16.28 -2.48
N MET A 556 -27.90 17.50 -2.14
CA MET A 556 -29.03 17.70 -1.24
C MET A 556 -29.70 19.06 -1.47
N THR A 557 -30.91 19.22 -0.99
CA THR A 557 -31.52 20.54 -0.85
C THR A 557 -30.79 21.29 0.27
N PHE A 558 -30.29 22.48 -0.01
CA PHE A 558 -29.62 23.33 0.97
C PHE A 558 -30.00 24.80 0.74
N GLN A 559 -30.40 25.51 1.81
CA GLN A 559 -30.86 26.91 1.75
C GLN A 559 -31.97 27.12 0.69
N GLY A 560 -32.92 26.18 0.64
CA GLY A 560 -34.13 26.29 -0.20
C GLY A 560 -33.97 25.83 -1.66
N GLY A 561 -32.79 25.30 -2.09
CA GLY A 561 -32.56 24.81 -3.45
C GLY A 561 -31.68 23.57 -3.51
N PRO A 562 -31.73 22.83 -4.65
CA PRO A 562 -30.80 21.71 -4.86
C PRO A 562 -29.37 22.23 -4.99
N ARG A 563 -28.43 21.62 -4.28
CA ARG A 563 -27.02 22.00 -4.23
C ARG A 563 -26.10 20.79 -4.34
N LYS A 564 -24.95 21.02 -4.93
CA LYS A 564 -23.81 20.11 -4.99
C LYS A 564 -22.80 20.54 -3.95
N LEU A 565 -22.67 19.78 -2.87
CA LEU A 565 -21.97 20.23 -1.66
C LEU A 565 -20.71 19.38 -1.38
N ILE A 566 -19.74 20.01 -0.71
CA ILE A 566 -18.75 19.35 0.14
C ILE A 566 -19.19 19.55 1.59
N LEU A 567 -19.22 18.43 2.33
CA LEU A 567 -19.38 18.43 3.78
C LEU A 567 -18.06 17.99 4.40
N GLN A 568 -17.53 18.75 5.34
CA GLN A 568 -16.27 18.44 6.02
C GLN A 568 -16.29 18.90 7.47
N GLY A 569 -16.08 17.99 8.44
CA GLY A 569 -15.74 18.35 9.82
C GLY A 569 -14.21 18.43 9.91
N ASN A 570 -13.69 19.60 10.24
CA ASN A 570 -12.26 19.90 10.16
C ASN A 570 -11.58 19.87 11.54
N ARG A 571 -10.28 19.55 11.60
CA ARG A 571 -9.49 19.54 12.85
C ARG A 571 -9.63 20.84 13.64
N ASN A 572 -9.81 21.96 12.95
CA ASN A 572 -9.95 23.29 13.55
C ASN A 572 -11.26 23.52 14.35
N GLY A 573 -12.17 22.51 14.39
CA GLY A 573 -13.38 22.51 15.22
C GLY A 573 -14.65 22.99 14.54
N PHE A 574 -14.58 23.34 13.26
CA PHE A 574 -15.74 23.73 12.47
C PHE A 574 -16.18 22.65 11.47
N PHE A 575 -17.48 22.49 11.33
CA PHE A 575 -18.13 21.75 10.26
C PHE A 575 -18.42 22.73 9.12
N TYR A 576 -17.91 22.44 7.93
CA TYR A 576 -18.01 23.30 6.75
C TYR A 576 -18.95 22.72 5.71
N VAL A 577 -19.65 23.62 5.02
CA VAL A 577 -20.45 23.36 3.83
C VAL A 577 -19.94 24.25 2.70
N LEU A 578 -19.42 23.64 1.63
CA LEU A 578 -18.92 24.34 0.45
C LEU A 578 -19.71 23.93 -0.80
N ASP A 579 -19.79 24.81 -1.79
CA ASP A 579 -20.25 24.47 -3.13
C ASP A 579 -19.13 23.74 -3.89
N ARG A 580 -19.31 22.43 -4.21
CA ARG A 580 -18.25 21.63 -4.83
C ARG A 580 -17.96 21.99 -6.27
N THR A 581 -18.80 22.80 -6.90
CA THR A 581 -18.60 23.20 -8.31
C THR A 581 -17.53 24.27 -8.46
N ASN A 582 -17.27 25.05 -7.41
CA ASN A 582 -16.41 26.23 -7.47
C ASN A 582 -15.65 26.54 -6.16
N GLY A 583 -15.80 25.70 -5.12
CA GLY A 583 -15.16 25.87 -3.82
C GLY A 583 -15.74 26.99 -2.94
N LYS A 584 -16.88 27.60 -3.33
CA LYS A 584 -17.46 28.72 -2.58
C LYS A 584 -17.91 28.28 -1.21
N PHE A 585 -17.53 29.04 -0.18
CA PHE A 585 -18.03 28.92 1.18
C PHE A 585 -19.53 29.20 1.25
N LEU A 586 -20.30 28.34 1.91
CA LEU A 586 -21.74 28.49 2.12
C LEU A 586 -22.11 28.62 3.60
N ALA A 587 -21.48 27.81 4.47
CA ALA A 587 -21.72 27.84 5.89
C ALA A 587 -20.59 27.15 6.67
N ALA A 588 -20.41 27.56 7.93
CA ALA A 588 -19.65 26.80 8.91
C ALA A 588 -20.27 26.95 10.31
N SER A 589 -20.17 25.89 11.11
CA SER A 589 -20.67 25.86 12.48
C SER A 589 -19.70 25.09 13.36
N PRO A 590 -19.42 25.53 14.60
CA PRO A 590 -18.60 24.78 15.53
C PRO A 590 -19.29 23.47 15.88
N PHE A 591 -18.55 22.37 15.89
CA PHE A 591 -19.06 21.08 16.33
C PHE A 591 -18.43 20.60 17.64
N VAL A 592 -17.60 21.44 18.26
CA VAL A 592 -17.02 21.25 19.61
C VAL A 592 -17.44 22.40 20.53
N ARG A 593 -17.42 22.16 21.84
CA ARG A 593 -17.83 23.13 22.86
C ARG A 593 -16.70 24.09 23.23
N LYS A 594 -15.46 23.59 23.23
CA LYS A 594 -14.27 24.41 23.52
C LYS A 594 -13.59 24.80 22.22
N LEU A 595 -13.62 26.10 21.92
CA LEU A 595 -13.03 26.66 20.72
C LEU A 595 -12.43 28.04 21.09
N THR A 596 -11.10 28.18 21.09
CA THR A 596 -10.46 29.43 21.54
C THR A 596 -9.71 30.14 20.42
N TRP A 597 -9.24 29.42 19.39
CA TRP A 597 -8.44 30.01 18.31
C TRP A 597 -9.25 30.95 17.39
N ALA A 598 -10.53 30.70 17.21
CA ALA A 598 -11.42 31.51 16.39
C ALA A 598 -12.79 31.69 17.06
N LYS A 599 -13.37 32.88 16.92
CA LYS A 599 -14.71 33.20 17.42
C LYS A 599 -15.82 32.64 16.51
N LYS A 600 -15.58 32.63 15.20
CA LYS A 600 -16.47 32.14 14.14
C LYS A 600 -15.73 32.12 12.80
N ILE A 601 -16.34 31.50 11.80
CA ILE A 601 -15.97 31.72 10.39
C ILE A 601 -16.81 32.89 9.86
N GLY A 602 -16.14 33.87 9.24
CA GLY A 602 -16.79 35.07 8.67
C GLY A 602 -17.60 34.76 7.41
N PRO A 603 -18.38 35.71 6.91
CA PRO A 603 -19.18 35.52 5.68
C PRO A 603 -18.32 35.39 4.41
N ASP A 604 -17.08 35.79 4.49
CA ASP A 604 -16.04 35.62 3.47
C ASP A 604 -15.40 34.21 3.48
N GLY A 605 -15.78 33.36 4.47
CA GLY A 605 -15.23 32.03 4.66
C GLY A 605 -13.91 32.01 5.45
N ARG A 606 -13.44 33.14 5.97
CA ARG A 606 -12.20 33.22 6.76
C ARG A 606 -12.48 33.20 8.27
N PRO A 607 -11.58 32.64 9.10
CA PRO A 607 -11.74 32.66 10.55
C PRO A 607 -11.62 34.07 11.12
N VAL A 608 -12.53 34.43 12.03
CA VAL A 608 -12.40 35.60 12.91
C VAL A 608 -11.66 35.14 14.16
N LEU A 609 -10.37 35.43 14.21
CA LEU A 609 -9.46 34.90 15.23
C LEU A 609 -9.87 35.28 16.66
N GLY A 610 -9.58 34.40 17.60
CA GLY A 610 -9.72 34.60 19.03
C GLY A 610 -8.55 35.40 19.63
N GLU A 611 -8.68 35.79 20.90
CA GLU A 611 -7.54 36.30 21.66
C GLU A 611 -6.63 35.14 22.05
N GLY A 612 -5.30 35.32 21.93
CA GLY A 612 -4.33 34.27 22.28
C GLY A 612 -4.43 33.02 21.38
N TRP A 613 -4.71 33.20 20.11
CA TRP A 613 -4.78 32.09 19.14
C TRP A 613 -3.42 31.54 18.70
N GLN A 614 -2.32 32.27 19.02
CA GLN A 614 -0.98 31.91 18.59
C GLN A 614 -0.18 31.23 19.71
N PRO A 615 0.67 30.24 19.39
CA PRO A 615 1.69 29.75 20.29
C PRO A 615 2.66 30.85 20.70
N THR A 616 3.08 30.85 21.98
CA THR A 616 4.12 31.74 22.51
C THR A 616 5.32 30.91 22.96
N VAL A 617 6.43 31.55 23.26
CA VAL A 617 7.61 30.85 23.81
C VAL A 617 7.29 30.21 25.16
N GLU A 618 6.51 30.90 26.00
CA GLU A 618 6.10 30.44 27.33
C GLU A 618 5.00 29.35 27.25
N GLY A 619 4.24 29.33 26.19
CA GLY A 619 3.12 28.44 25.94
C GLY A 619 1.76 29.13 26.10
N THR A 620 0.86 28.87 25.18
CA THR A 620 -0.52 29.36 25.16
C THR A 620 -1.50 28.20 25.15
N GLN A 621 -2.48 28.19 26.04
CA GLN A 621 -3.55 27.17 26.02
C GLN A 621 -4.52 27.47 24.89
N ILE A 622 -4.64 26.56 23.95
CA ILE A 622 -5.47 26.67 22.75
C ILE A 622 -6.35 25.40 22.62
N CYS A 623 -7.58 25.60 22.19
CA CYS A 623 -8.54 24.54 21.86
C CYS A 623 -9.04 24.74 20.41
N PRO A 624 -9.11 23.66 19.60
CA PRO A 624 -8.81 22.26 19.91
C PRO A 624 -7.33 21.98 20.20
N SER A 625 -7.05 20.74 20.63
CA SER A 625 -5.67 20.26 20.78
C SER A 625 -4.95 20.07 19.43
N MET A 626 -3.70 19.68 19.43
CA MET A 626 -2.92 19.34 18.23
C MET A 626 -3.60 18.21 17.43
N GLU A 627 -4.16 17.22 18.10
CA GLU A 627 -4.92 16.15 17.44
C GLU A 627 -6.18 16.65 16.72
N GLY A 628 -6.57 17.91 16.97
CA GLY A 628 -7.77 18.53 16.40
C GLY A 628 -9.07 18.19 17.14
N ALA A 629 -10.14 18.81 16.71
CA ALA A 629 -11.50 18.52 17.17
C ALA A 629 -12.10 17.26 16.49
N SER A 630 -11.57 16.86 15.38
CA SER A 630 -11.69 15.61 14.64
C SER A 630 -10.33 15.32 14.04
N ASN A 631 -10.16 14.22 13.30
CA ASN A 631 -8.92 13.90 12.62
C ASN A 631 -9.25 13.08 11.35
N TRP A 632 -8.27 12.37 10.78
CA TRP A 632 -8.40 11.59 9.55
C TRP A 632 -9.52 10.51 9.56
N MET A 633 -10.17 10.27 10.70
CA MET A 633 -11.23 9.29 10.83
C MET A 633 -12.33 9.53 9.80
N SER A 634 -12.65 8.51 8.99
CA SER A 634 -13.67 8.64 7.94
C SER A 634 -15.03 8.96 8.51
N THR A 635 -15.73 9.90 7.87
CA THR A 635 -17.07 10.35 8.19
C THR A 635 -18.13 9.67 7.33
N ALA A 636 -19.41 9.81 7.67
CA ALA A 636 -20.52 9.28 6.89
C ALA A 636 -21.70 10.25 6.85
N TYR A 637 -22.43 10.27 5.73
CA TYR A 637 -23.72 10.93 5.60
C TYR A 637 -24.80 9.92 5.25
N HIS A 638 -25.92 9.93 5.96
CA HIS A 638 -27.03 9.02 5.73
C HIS A 638 -28.20 9.75 5.05
N PRO A 639 -28.50 9.49 3.76
CA PRO A 639 -29.53 10.22 3.01
C PRO A 639 -30.92 10.13 3.64
N GLY A 640 -31.27 8.99 4.26
CA GLY A 640 -32.58 8.77 4.87
C GLY A 640 -32.80 9.52 6.18
N THR A 641 -31.74 9.88 6.92
CA THR A 641 -31.82 10.72 8.14
C THR A 641 -31.50 12.17 7.86
N GLY A 642 -30.77 12.48 6.77
CA GLY A 642 -30.25 13.80 6.47
C GLY A 642 -29.10 14.23 7.38
N LEU A 643 -28.48 13.30 8.13
CA LEU A 643 -27.46 13.62 9.13
C LEU A 643 -26.05 13.23 8.66
N PHE A 644 -25.10 14.07 9.03
CA PHE A 644 -23.66 13.85 8.87
C PHE A 644 -23.06 13.38 10.20
N TYR A 645 -22.27 12.31 10.18
CA TYR A 645 -21.68 11.69 11.37
C TYR A 645 -20.17 11.83 11.37
N LEU A 646 -19.60 12.22 12.51
CA LEU A 646 -18.16 12.33 12.75
C LEU A 646 -17.81 11.95 14.19
N ALA A 647 -16.54 11.54 14.38
CA ALA A 647 -15.92 11.48 15.69
C ALA A 647 -15.44 12.88 16.10
N ALA A 648 -15.71 13.29 17.34
CA ALA A 648 -15.34 14.58 17.86
C ALA A 648 -14.52 14.45 19.15
N LEU A 649 -13.46 15.26 19.28
CA LEU A 649 -12.56 15.31 20.44
C LEU A 649 -12.66 16.66 21.13
N GLU A 650 -13.01 16.66 22.40
CA GLU A 650 -13.00 17.83 23.29
C GLU A 650 -11.74 17.83 24.13
N LYS A 651 -10.68 18.45 23.62
CA LYS A 651 -9.34 18.49 24.23
C LYS A 651 -8.65 19.81 23.88
N CYS A 652 -7.80 20.30 24.77
CA CYS A 652 -6.94 21.45 24.52
C CYS A 652 -5.47 21.06 24.69
N ASN A 653 -4.56 21.88 24.18
CA ASN A 653 -3.13 21.77 24.48
C ASN A 653 -2.56 23.12 24.90
N VAL A 654 -1.41 23.08 25.56
CA VAL A 654 -0.53 24.25 25.71
C VAL A 654 0.47 24.18 24.57
N PHE A 655 0.31 25.08 23.60
CA PHE A 655 1.18 25.20 22.44
C PHE A 655 2.30 26.18 22.73
N SER A 656 3.53 25.80 22.41
CA SER A 656 4.68 26.68 22.51
C SER A 656 5.46 26.68 21.20
N LYS A 657 6.08 27.84 20.87
CA LYS A 657 6.94 27.98 19.71
C LYS A 657 8.40 28.18 20.10
N ASN A 658 9.30 27.70 19.27
CA ASN A 658 10.73 27.96 19.34
C ASN A 658 11.31 28.15 17.93
N ALA A 659 12.45 28.83 17.83
CA ALA A 659 13.17 28.93 16.58
C ALA A 659 13.80 27.58 16.23
N GLU A 660 13.49 27.07 15.08
CA GLU A 660 14.00 25.80 14.57
C GLU A 660 14.33 25.93 13.09
N TRP A 661 15.41 25.27 12.67
CA TRP A 661 15.81 25.15 11.27
C TRP A 661 15.70 23.72 10.84
N TRP A 662 15.18 23.49 9.65
CA TRP A 662 15.07 22.15 9.09
C TRP A 662 16.42 21.43 9.08
N LYS A 663 16.40 20.16 9.50
CA LYS A 663 17.53 19.24 9.46
C LYS A 663 17.10 17.89 8.93
N GLN A 664 17.88 17.37 8.00
CA GLN A 664 17.62 16.05 7.46
C GLN A 664 17.63 14.97 8.58
N GLY A 665 16.62 14.08 8.58
CA GLY A 665 16.49 13.01 9.56
C GLY A 665 15.83 13.42 10.88
N GLN A 666 15.27 14.66 10.96
CA GLN A 666 14.56 15.16 12.14
C GLN A 666 13.20 15.74 11.73
N SER A 667 12.24 15.66 12.64
CA SER A 667 10.97 16.36 12.48
C SER A 667 11.15 17.86 12.57
N PHE A 668 10.25 18.63 11.96
CA PHE A 668 10.35 20.07 11.80
C PHE A 668 9.16 20.79 12.44
N TYR A 669 9.01 20.65 13.76
CA TYR A 669 7.87 21.18 14.49
C TYR A 669 7.93 22.68 14.80
N GLY A 670 9.09 23.23 15.08
CA GLY A 670 9.25 24.63 15.50
C GLY A 670 8.56 24.94 16.82
N GLY A 671 8.42 23.94 17.69
CA GLY A 671 7.75 24.10 18.98
C GLY A 671 7.27 22.79 19.58
N SER A 672 6.21 22.86 20.40
CA SER A 672 5.58 21.68 21.01
C SER A 672 4.13 21.92 21.41
N ALA A 673 3.36 20.85 21.48
CA ALA A 673 2.02 20.83 22.06
C ALA A 673 2.03 19.89 23.28
N ARG A 674 1.66 20.41 24.45
CA ARG A 674 1.65 19.68 25.71
C ARG A 674 0.24 19.56 26.27
N PRO A 675 -0.12 18.46 26.95
CA PRO A 675 -1.42 18.34 27.61
C PRO A 675 -1.66 19.48 28.61
N VAL A 676 -2.90 19.95 28.69
CA VAL A 676 -3.31 20.91 29.73
C VAL A 676 -3.39 20.16 31.07
N PRO A 677 -2.70 20.63 32.14
CA PRO A 677 -2.74 19.98 33.43
C PRO A 677 -4.19 19.81 33.95
N ALA A 678 -4.50 18.64 34.47
CA ALA A 678 -5.83 18.28 35.02
C ALA A 678 -7.01 18.34 34.05
N GLU A 679 -6.80 18.54 32.75
CA GLU A 679 -7.87 18.37 31.77
C GLU A 679 -8.16 16.88 31.54
N THR A 680 -9.44 16.52 31.53
CA THR A 680 -9.90 15.20 31.10
C THR A 680 -10.46 15.33 29.69
N PRO A 681 -9.79 14.77 28.65
CA PRO A 681 -10.32 14.74 27.30
C PRO A 681 -11.64 13.95 27.24
N ARG A 682 -12.55 14.37 26.35
CA ARG A 682 -13.81 13.67 26.10
C ARG A 682 -13.96 13.44 24.60
N LYS A 683 -14.42 12.26 24.26
CA LYS A 683 -14.70 11.88 22.87
C LYS A 683 -16.19 11.64 22.66
N TYR A 684 -16.65 11.99 21.47
CA TYR A 684 -18.04 11.83 21.10
C TYR A 684 -18.14 11.35 19.66
N LEU A 685 -19.15 10.54 19.40
CA LEU A 685 -19.72 10.44 18.07
C LEU A 685 -20.84 11.46 17.98
N ARG A 686 -20.80 12.37 17.00
CA ARG A 686 -21.81 13.42 16.78
C ARG A 686 -22.49 13.26 15.45
N ALA A 687 -23.81 13.49 15.44
CA ALA A 687 -24.58 13.67 14.23
C ALA A 687 -24.91 15.16 14.07
N ILE A 688 -24.56 15.71 12.93
CA ILE A 688 -24.78 17.11 12.58
C ILE A 688 -25.88 17.18 11.50
N ASP A 689 -26.84 18.05 11.69
CA ASP A 689 -27.76 18.45 10.63
C ASP A 689 -27.06 19.46 9.69
N PRO A 690 -26.74 19.12 8.45
CA PRO A 690 -26.04 20.01 7.54
C PRO A 690 -26.81 21.29 7.21
N GLN A 691 -28.15 21.28 7.31
CA GLN A 691 -28.99 22.45 7.04
C GLN A 691 -28.80 23.57 8.08
N THR A 692 -28.61 23.17 9.32
CA THR A 692 -28.55 24.09 10.46
C THR A 692 -27.16 24.18 11.10
N GLY A 693 -26.28 23.24 10.80
CA GLY A 693 -24.99 23.07 11.46
C GLY A 693 -25.09 22.63 12.93
N LYS A 694 -26.27 22.27 13.41
CA LYS A 694 -26.52 21.89 14.81
C LYS A 694 -26.27 20.40 15.03
N ILE A 695 -25.78 20.05 16.22
CA ILE A 695 -25.71 18.68 16.70
C ILE A 695 -27.12 18.17 16.94
N ALA A 696 -27.56 17.16 16.19
CA ALA A 696 -28.86 16.52 16.34
C ALA A 696 -28.86 15.52 17.52
N TRP A 697 -27.77 14.77 17.65
CA TRP A 697 -27.50 13.88 18.77
C TRP A 697 -26.00 13.69 18.98
N GLU A 698 -25.60 13.23 20.15
CA GLU A 698 -24.25 12.83 20.47
C GLU A 698 -24.24 11.55 21.30
N TYR A 699 -23.22 10.74 21.10
CA TYR A 699 -22.91 9.55 21.88
C TYR A 699 -21.50 9.69 22.45
N GLU A 700 -21.39 9.71 23.79
CA GLU A 700 -20.09 9.83 24.45
C GLU A 700 -19.36 8.48 24.41
N GLN A 701 -18.13 8.47 23.92
CA GLN A 701 -17.23 7.32 23.95
C GLN A 701 -16.46 7.34 25.27
N THR A 702 -16.57 6.27 26.04
CA THR A 702 -15.93 6.19 27.35
C THR A 702 -15.22 4.86 27.51
N GLY A 703 -14.02 4.90 28.11
CA GLY A 703 -13.23 3.69 28.35
C GLY A 703 -11.73 3.95 28.22
N PRO A 704 -10.91 2.93 28.46
CA PRO A 704 -9.44 3.02 28.38
C PRO A 704 -8.90 2.74 26.98
N GLY A 705 -9.77 2.49 25.99
CA GLY A 705 -9.40 2.15 24.63
C GLY A 705 -8.97 3.35 23.80
N GLU A 706 -8.52 3.06 22.60
CA GLU A 706 -8.19 4.06 21.58
C GLU A 706 -9.12 3.91 20.38
N ALA A 707 -10.14 4.76 20.26
CA ALA A 707 -11.00 4.82 19.09
C ALA A 707 -10.56 5.97 18.17
N TRP A 708 -9.66 5.65 17.22
CA TRP A 708 -9.20 6.52 16.14
C TRP A 708 -9.72 6.04 14.77
N GLY A 709 -10.65 5.09 14.74
CA GLY A 709 -11.28 4.59 13.53
C GLY A 709 -12.42 5.48 13.06
N GLY A 710 -12.78 5.34 11.78
CA GLY A 710 -13.91 6.05 11.19
C GLY A 710 -15.25 5.32 11.38
N LEU A 711 -16.23 5.79 10.62
CA LEU A 711 -17.63 5.40 10.71
C LEU A 711 -18.10 4.73 9.41
N LEU A 712 -19.19 3.95 9.52
CA LEU A 712 -19.93 3.42 8.39
C LEU A 712 -21.43 3.61 8.64
N ALA A 713 -22.15 4.27 7.74
CA ALA A 713 -23.60 4.33 7.76
C ALA A 713 -24.20 3.35 6.73
N THR A 714 -25.37 2.76 7.04
CA THR A 714 -26.04 1.82 6.12
C THR A 714 -27.52 2.13 5.98
N ALA A 715 -28.12 1.75 4.84
CA ALA A 715 -29.56 1.88 4.60
C ALA A 715 -30.43 1.10 5.60
N GLY A 716 -29.85 0.18 6.38
CA GLY A 716 -30.50 -0.47 7.51
C GLY A 716 -30.75 0.44 8.71
N GLY A 717 -30.39 1.73 8.62
CA GLY A 717 -30.58 2.73 9.69
C GLY A 717 -29.53 2.65 10.80
N LEU A 718 -28.33 2.16 10.49
CA LEU A 718 -27.27 1.92 11.44
C LEU A 718 -26.02 2.75 11.13
N VAL A 719 -25.31 3.15 12.21
CA VAL A 719 -23.95 3.67 12.17
C VAL A 719 -23.03 2.69 12.94
N PHE A 720 -22.04 2.13 12.27
CA PHE A 720 -21.05 1.23 12.87
C PHE A 720 -19.79 2.01 13.25
N VAL A 721 -19.21 1.70 14.41
CA VAL A 721 -18.05 2.40 14.98
C VAL A 721 -17.30 1.51 15.96
N GLY A 722 -15.97 1.69 16.05
CA GLY A 722 -15.17 1.24 17.19
C GLY A 722 -15.31 2.21 18.35
N ASP A 723 -15.39 1.70 19.59
CA ASP A 723 -15.63 2.49 20.80
C ASP A 723 -14.44 2.44 21.77
N ASP A 724 -14.27 3.47 22.60
CA ASP A 724 -13.23 3.55 23.63
C ASP A 724 -13.40 2.50 24.74
N ASP A 725 -14.55 1.84 24.86
CA ASP A 725 -14.71 0.65 25.72
C ASP A 725 -14.06 -0.62 25.11
N GLY A 726 -13.40 -0.50 23.94
CA GLY A 726 -12.76 -1.59 23.23
C GLY A 726 -13.73 -2.47 22.43
N SER A 727 -15.02 -2.14 22.39
CA SER A 727 -16.03 -2.87 21.63
C SER A 727 -16.19 -2.34 20.21
N PHE A 728 -16.72 -3.18 19.32
CA PHE A 728 -17.30 -2.74 18.04
C PHE A 728 -18.79 -2.55 18.19
N GLY A 729 -19.31 -1.38 17.85
CA GLY A 729 -20.70 -0.98 18.12
C GLY A 729 -21.52 -0.69 16.87
N ALA A 730 -22.84 -0.80 17.01
CA ALA A 730 -23.82 -0.33 16.05
C ALA A 730 -24.84 0.59 16.77
N LEU A 731 -24.93 1.83 16.29
CA LEU A 731 -25.84 2.85 16.78
C LEU A 731 -27.02 3.02 15.81
N ASP A 732 -28.17 3.37 16.35
CA ASP A 732 -29.31 3.86 15.56
C ASP A 732 -28.93 5.19 14.90
N ALA A 733 -28.99 5.25 13.58
CA ALA A 733 -28.56 6.41 12.80
C ALA A 733 -29.38 7.69 13.12
N LYS A 734 -30.62 7.56 13.52
CA LYS A 734 -31.52 8.70 13.81
C LYS A 734 -31.36 9.27 15.22
N SER A 735 -31.06 8.42 16.22
CA SER A 735 -31.08 8.80 17.64
C SER A 735 -29.75 8.68 18.37
N GLY A 736 -28.75 8.04 17.78
CA GLY A 736 -27.44 7.76 18.43
C GLY A 736 -27.53 6.66 19.51
N LYS A 737 -28.67 6.02 19.69
CA LYS A 737 -28.82 4.95 20.69
C LYS A 737 -28.01 3.73 20.28
N ARG A 738 -27.13 3.19 21.17
CA ARG A 738 -26.41 1.94 20.95
C ARG A 738 -27.39 0.76 20.96
N LEU A 739 -27.48 0.03 19.84
CA LEU A 739 -28.38 -1.10 19.64
C LEU A 739 -27.68 -2.45 19.79
N TRP A 740 -26.37 -2.47 19.50
CA TRP A 740 -25.56 -3.68 19.57
C TRP A 740 -24.10 -3.30 19.81
N HIS A 741 -23.37 -4.18 20.47
CA HIS A 741 -21.92 -4.10 20.58
C HIS A 741 -21.32 -5.50 20.73
N PHE A 742 -20.05 -5.62 20.34
CA PHE A 742 -19.26 -6.84 20.49
C PHE A 742 -17.92 -6.48 21.17
N PRO A 743 -17.67 -6.94 22.41
CA PRO A 743 -16.44 -6.62 23.14
C PRO A 743 -15.25 -7.38 22.54
N LEU A 744 -14.18 -6.65 22.22
CA LEU A 744 -12.96 -7.18 21.61
C LEU A 744 -11.70 -6.74 22.35
N ASN A 745 -11.80 -5.78 23.26
CA ASN A 745 -10.66 -5.09 23.87
C ASN A 745 -9.64 -4.63 22.80
N ALA A 746 -10.17 -4.05 21.72
CA ALA A 746 -9.41 -3.67 20.55
C ALA A 746 -9.06 -2.18 20.54
N ARG A 747 -7.94 -1.83 19.88
CA ARG A 747 -7.66 -0.49 19.40
C ARG A 747 -8.25 -0.34 18.00
N TRP A 748 -8.95 0.76 17.77
CA TRP A 748 -9.66 1.01 16.53
C TRP A 748 -8.97 2.11 15.76
N HIS A 749 -8.20 1.74 14.72
CA HIS A 749 -7.54 2.70 13.83
C HIS A 749 -8.07 2.61 12.39
N ALA A 750 -8.86 1.59 12.08
CA ALA A 750 -9.46 1.41 10.77
C ALA A 750 -10.93 1.81 10.74
N SER A 751 -11.39 2.22 9.57
CA SER A 751 -12.81 2.50 9.34
C SER A 751 -13.55 1.23 8.93
N PRO A 752 -14.74 0.94 9.49
CA PRO A 752 -15.55 -0.20 9.07
C PRO A 752 -16.07 -0.04 7.63
N MET A 753 -16.33 -1.18 6.98
CA MET A 753 -16.91 -1.25 5.65
C MET A 753 -17.96 -2.37 5.60
N THR A 754 -18.78 -2.41 4.55
CA THR A 754 -19.79 -3.46 4.37
C THR A 754 -19.80 -3.97 2.93
N TYR A 755 -20.05 -5.26 2.80
CA TYR A 755 -20.12 -5.94 1.51
C TYR A 755 -21.17 -7.04 1.52
N ALA A 756 -21.46 -7.63 0.37
CA ALA A 756 -22.34 -8.79 0.28
C ALA A 756 -21.72 -9.89 -0.60
N VAL A 757 -21.81 -11.11 -0.14
CA VAL A 757 -21.41 -12.33 -0.88
C VAL A 757 -22.54 -13.35 -0.74
N ASP A 758 -22.90 -14.02 -1.83
CA ASP A 758 -23.98 -15.03 -1.88
C ASP A 758 -25.31 -14.52 -1.28
N GLY A 759 -25.63 -13.24 -1.53
CA GLY A 759 -26.85 -12.60 -1.03
C GLY A 759 -26.84 -12.25 0.46
N ARG A 760 -25.74 -12.50 1.18
CA ARG A 760 -25.59 -12.19 2.61
C ARG A 760 -24.74 -10.95 2.81
N GLN A 761 -25.24 -10.01 3.64
CA GLN A 761 -24.50 -8.83 4.02
C GLN A 761 -23.55 -9.10 5.19
N TYR A 762 -22.35 -8.53 5.08
CA TYR A 762 -21.31 -8.53 6.11
C TYR A 762 -20.89 -7.10 6.44
N VAL A 763 -20.46 -6.89 7.68
CA VAL A 763 -19.73 -5.68 8.09
C VAL A 763 -18.34 -6.12 8.51
N ALA A 764 -17.30 -5.53 7.92
CA ALA A 764 -15.92 -5.86 8.26
C ALA A 764 -15.18 -4.64 8.81
N VAL A 765 -14.26 -4.90 9.74
CA VAL A 765 -13.40 -3.88 10.35
C VAL A 765 -12.07 -4.50 10.74
N ALA A 766 -11.00 -3.71 10.68
CA ALA A 766 -9.74 -4.10 11.29
C ALA A 766 -9.76 -3.76 12.78
N ALA A 767 -9.41 -4.74 13.61
CA ALA A 767 -9.32 -4.66 15.06
C ALA A 767 -7.90 -5.10 15.48
N ASN A 768 -7.08 -4.22 16.05
CA ASN A 768 -5.65 -4.47 16.27
C ASN A 768 -4.97 -4.94 14.96
N ALA A 769 -4.41 -6.16 14.95
CA ALA A 769 -3.78 -6.78 13.78
C ALA A 769 -4.69 -7.79 13.05
N SER A 770 -6.01 -7.75 13.24
CA SER A 770 -6.94 -8.72 12.66
C SER A 770 -8.06 -8.04 11.88
N ILE A 771 -8.50 -8.70 10.81
CA ILE A 771 -9.74 -8.35 10.11
C ILE A 771 -10.85 -9.25 10.65
N ILE A 772 -11.96 -8.65 11.05
CA ILE A 772 -13.13 -9.37 11.54
C ILE A 772 -14.32 -9.03 10.66
N ALA A 773 -15.02 -10.03 10.17
CA ALA A 773 -16.28 -9.87 9.43
C ALA A 773 -17.45 -10.37 10.26
N PHE A 774 -18.43 -9.52 10.43
CA PHE A 774 -19.68 -9.79 11.14
C PHE A 774 -20.82 -10.01 10.16
N GLY A 775 -21.73 -10.91 10.48
CA GLY A 775 -22.90 -11.21 9.66
C GLY A 775 -24.03 -11.80 10.49
N LEU A 776 -25.24 -11.79 9.94
CA LEU A 776 -26.39 -12.46 10.55
C LEU A 776 -26.28 -14.00 10.41
N PRO A 777 -26.91 -14.78 11.28
CA PRO A 777 -26.90 -16.23 11.26
C PRO A 777 -27.26 -16.86 9.93
#